data_03738ce4c4cdee6244e9624559f20b66
#
_entry.id   03738ce4c4cdee6244e9624559f20b66
#
_cell.length_a   1.000
_cell.length_b   1.000
_cell.length_c   1.000
_cell.angle_alpha   90.00
_cell.angle_beta   90.00
_cell.angle_gamma   90.00
#
_symmetry.space_group_name_H-M   'P 1'
#
loop_
_entity.id
_entity.type
_entity.pdbx_description
1 polymer ?
#
loop_
_entity_poly.entity_id
_entity_poly.type
_entity_poly.pdbx_seq_one_letter_code
_entity_poly.pdbx_strand_id
1 'polypeptide(L)'
;VAVVDGEPIGERNAPMGPRRTAVVLRRVATIAALALITACGAPPPAAVPAPFGRVLGLEAEARLWVEQTLESLTLEELVGQLVIEWIPGGYVSPSSPDFEPLERWVVEDKIGGVSPSIGTPHAYVAKLNALQARAEIPLLVTADFENGGPGMRINGSYALPSMLPQGGGTTFPPTMAFGAIGDERFAYEYGRITAVEARASGVHLLFAPVLDVNNNADNPVIASRSFGADPELVARLGAAFIRGAKEGGAYTTGKHFPGHGDTSVDSHIGLPVILADRARLDSLELIPFDRAIQEGVDAIMTAHVALPNLLGAAGPPATLSSEILTGLLRADLAFDGVLFTDALTMRAITDAYGIGEASVRAVEAGADVILSPKDVSAAISAVVQATRDGRLTRTRLENSVRRLLEMKAELGLHRNRFVSLDAVDAVVGSGAHLALADSAAVRSITLVGDAGGLVPMRAEAPVETVHLLYARSSWLWASRAFSQGLLARVPGAREVRLDERSDAAAYASAAEAVASAGRVIVSVYVPPSVGSGEEALPEPLRALVNQAATEKPTVLLSFASPYLVRALPDVSSYLVAWGDREVSQRAALGALFGEQAITGRLPIPIPPLAAIGDGLDRAQVTTRIDTRTVDDPLVAAGIVDRAGRRVFGQDQSVADPASVGMSAEGLARVDSIIEAALTDSAASGAALAIGRRGQLVSLKAFGELAYGSGRPVTPTSIWDMASVSKVVGTTTAAMMLVGDGLL
;
A
#
# COMPACT_ATOMS: atom_id res chain seq x y z
N VAL A 1 16.73 -9.95 -41.49
CA VAL A 1 17.75 -10.52 -42.43
C VAL A 1 17.63 -9.72 -43.71
N ALA A 2 18.60 -8.85 -43.98
CA ALA A 2 18.97 -8.43 -45.32
C ALA A 2 20.48 -8.09 -45.28
N VAL A 3 21.22 -8.91 -46.00
CA VAL A 3 22.63 -8.76 -46.34
C VAL A 3 22.66 -7.87 -47.55
N VAL A 4 23.55 -6.86 -47.59
CA VAL A 4 24.02 -6.25 -48.82
C VAL A 4 25.53 -6.09 -48.73
N ASP A 5 26.20 -6.61 -49.79
CA ASP A 5 27.63 -6.75 -50.01
C ASP A 5 28.37 -5.43 -50.14
N GLY A 6 29.68 -5.55 -49.90
CA GLY A 6 30.67 -4.53 -49.87
C GLY A 6 31.21 -4.05 -51.23
N GLU A 7 32.05 -3.04 -51.12
CA GLU A 7 33.32 -2.92 -51.93
C GLU A 7 34.24 -1.88 -51.26
N PRO A 8 35.57 -2.02 -51.40
CA PRO A 8 36.56 -1.24 -50.66
C PRO A 8 36.99 0.01 -51.44
N ILE A 9 37.13 1.15 -50.79
CA ILE A 9 37.76 2.34 -51.36
C ILE A 9 39.09 2.64 -50.65
N GLY A 10 40.09 2.76 -51.48
CA GLY A 10 41.50 2.80 -51.20
C GLY A 10 42.00 3.97 -50.33
N GLU A 11 43.17 3.70 -49.79
CA GLU A 11 44.03 4.62 -49.05
C GLU A 11 44.48 5.81 -49.87
N ARG A 12 44.34 7.03 -49.28
CA ARG A 12 45.26 8.16 -49.61
C ARG A 12 45.72 8.80 -48.30
N ASN A 13 46.96 8.49 -47.97
CA ASN A 13 47.73 9.17 -46.95
C ASN A 13 48.18 10.54 -47.46
N ALA A 14 47.86 11.60 -46.69
CA ALA A 14 48.58 12.88 -46.74
C ALA A 14 48.71 13.44 -45.30
N PRO A 15 49.88 13.91 -44.86
CA PRO A 15 50.11 14.33 -43.48
C PRO A 15 49.51 15.72 -43.20
N MET A 16 48.73 15.83 -42.14
CA MET A 16 48.20 17.10 -41.63
C MET A 16 49.21 17.81 -40.73
N GLY A 17 49.48 19.07 -40.99
CA GLY A 17 50.41 19.93 -40.27
C GLY A 17 49.84 20.36 -38.86
N PRO A 18 50.71 20.80 -37.97
CA PRO A 18 50.42 20.95 -36.53
C PRO A 18 49.37 22.01 -36.11
N ARG A 19 48.84 22.82 -37.05
CA ARG A 19 47.83 23.84 -36.75
C ARG A 19 46.38 23.33 -36.82
N ARG A 20 46.12 22.16 -37.42
CA ARG A 20 44.75 21.58 -37.47
C ARG A 20 44.45 20.68 -36.29
N THR A 21 45.46 20.13 -35.61
CA THR A 21 45.28 19.26 -34.42
C THR A 21 44.77 20.03 -33.19
N ALA A 22 45.16 21.29 -33.03
CA ALA A 22 44.70 22.12 -31.90
C ALA A 22 43.25 22.54 -31.98
N VAL A 23 42.68 22.68 -33.21
CA VAL A 23 41.27 23.03 -33.39
C VAL A 23 40.35 21.80 -33.21
N VAL A 24 40.81 20.63 -33.62
CA VAL A 24 40.09 19.36 -33.44
C VAL A 24 40.05 18.96 -31.96
N LEU A 25 41.18 19.10 -31.25
CA LEU A 25 41.26 18.84 -29.82
C LEU A 25 40.43 19.82 -28.98
N ARG A 26 40.32 21.10 -29.38
CA ARG A 26 39.43 22.05 -28.72
C ARG A 26 37.94 21.73 -28.96
N ARG A 27 37.56 21.27 -30.16
CA ARG A 27 36.17 20.88 -30.45
C ARG A 27 35.79 19.57 -29.76
N VAL A 28 36.71 18.60 -29.66
CA VAL A 28 36.46 17.37 -28.89
C VAL A 28 36.40 17.63 -27.40
N ALA A 29 37.24 18.52 -26.85
CA ALA A 29 37.17 18.91 -25.43
C ALA A 29 35.89 19.71 -25.12
N THR A 30 35.41 20.55 -26.04
CA THR A 30 34.17 21.29 -25.87
C THR A 30 32.91 20.35 -25.96
N ILE A 31 32.95 19.36 -26.85
CA ILE A 31 31.89 18.35 -26.96
C ILE A 31 31.93 17.41 -25.75
N ALA A 32 33.11 17.01 -25.26
CA ALA A 32 33.24 16.22 -24.04
C ALA A 32 32.83 17.00 -22.77
N ALA A 33 33.13 18.31 -22.68
CA ALA A 33 32.69 19.15 -21.60
C ALA A 33 31.17 19.44 -21.65
N LEU A 34 30.56 19.57 -22.84
CA LEU A 34 29.10 19.63 -22.99
C LEU A 34 28.46 18.26 -22.65
N ALA A 35 29.07 17.15 -23.00
CA ALA A 35 28.57 15.81 -22.65
C ALA A 35 28.69 15.50 -21.15
N LEU A 36 29.70 16.06 -20.45
CA LEU A 36 29.81 15.93 -18.99
C LEU A 36 28.86 16.85 -18.20
N ILE A 37 28.45 17.97 -18.79
CA ILE A 37 27.44 18.86 -18.16
C ILE A 37 26.03 18.34 -18.37
N THR A 38 25.78 17.55 -19.43
CA THR A 38 24.49 16.87 -19.65
C THR A 38 24.35 15.54 -18.91
N ALA A 39 25.42 15.00 -18.32
CA ALA A 39 25.37 13.76 -17.53
C ALA A 39 25.05 13.97 -16.04
N CYS A 40 24.94 15.22 -15.58
CA CYS A 40 24.52 15.56 -14.20
C CYS A 40 23.08 16.03 -14.05
N GLY A 41 22.27 15.83 -15.08
CA GLY A 41 20.84 16.07 -15.08
C GLY A 41 20.21 15.22 -16.17
N ALA A 42 19.87 13.97 -15.86
CA ALA A 42 18.84 13.32 -16.67
C ALA A 42 17.60 14.23 -16.61
N PRO A 43 17.03 14.63 -17.76
CA PRO A 43 15.73 15.31 -17.71
C PRO A 43 14.79 14.40 -16.92
N PRO A 44 13.90 14.95 -16.09
CA PRO A 44 12.86 14.14 -15.49
C PRO A 44 12.23 13.32 -16.62
N PRO A 45 11.93 12.03 -16.40
CA PRO A 45 11.25 11.22 -17.40
C PRO A 45 10.05 12.06 -17.87
N ALA A 46 9.89 12.19 -19.19
CA ALA A 46 8.78 12.92 -19.76
C ALA A 46 7.52 12.41 -19.04
N ALA A 47 6.77 13.33 -18.43
CA ALA A 47 5.54 12.99 -17.75
C ALA A 47 4.72 12.17 -18.74
N VAL A 48 4.45 10.91 -18.46
CA VAL A 48 3.52 10.09 -19.22
C VAL A 48 2.22 10.88 -19.15
N PRO A 49 1.65 11.37 -20.26
CA PRO A 49 0.41 12.10 -20.20
C PRO A 49 -0.56 11.20 -19.44
N ALA A 50 -1.22 11.74 -18.40
CA ALA A 50 -2.20 10.99 -17.64
C ALA A 50 -3.25 10.51 -18.68
N PRO A 51 -3.39 9.18 -18.90
CA PRO A 51 -4.24 8.67 -19.97
C PRO A 51 -5.73 8.98 -19.73
N PHE A 52 -6.03 9.65 -18.63
CA PHE A 52 -7.36 9.93 -18.13
C PHE A 52 -7.47 11.42 -17.73
N GLY A 53 -7.53 12.32 -18.71
CA GLY A 53 -7.75 13.75 -18.45
C GLY A 53 -9.15 14.00 -17.86
N ARG A 54 -9.21 14.82 -16.81
CA ARG A 54 -10.47 15.41 -16.31
C ARG A 54 -10.76 16.66 -17.14
N VAL A 55 -11.95 16.72 -17.73
CA VAL A 55 -12.42 17.93 -18.41
C VAL A 55 -13.09 18.81 -17.35
N LEU A 56 -12.50 19.94 -17.02
CA LEU A 56 -13.11 20.92 -16.13
C LEU A 56 -14.27 21.61 -16.84
N GLY A 57 -15.47 21.41 -16.32
CA GLY A 57 -16.71 21.95 -16.86
C GLY A 57 -17.36 21.02 -17.90
N LEU A 58 -18.67 20.83 -17.78
CA LEU A 58 -19.42 19.95 -18.66
C LEU A 58 -19.57 20.53 -20.04
N GLU A 59 -19.19 19.78 -21.08
CA GLU A 59 -19.56 20.04 -22.46
C GLU A 59 -21.08 19.93 -22.64
N ALA A 60 -21.64 20.55 -23.72
CA ALA A 60 -23.08 20.54 -23.96
C ALA A 60 -23.69 19.15 -24.05
N GLU A 61 -22.98 18.19 -24.68
CA GLU A 61 -23.41 16.79 -24.78
C GLU A 61 -23.46 16.11 -23.38
N ALA A 62 -22.46 16.35 -22.57
CA ALA A 62 -22.41 15.80 -21.20
C ALA A 62 -23.53 16.36 -20.31
N ARG A 63 -23.81 17.67 -20.42
CA ARG A 63 -24.96 18.28 -19.73
C ARG A 63 -26.28 17.67 -20.18
N LEU A 64 -26.45 17.48 -21.47
CA LEU A 64 -27.66 16.87 -22.04
C LEU A 64 -27.84 15.44 -21.52
N TRP A 65 -26.73 14.66 -21.44
CA TRP A 65 -26.77 13.32 -20.87
C TRP A 65 -27.18 13.33 -19.40
N VAL A 66 -26.65 14.27 -18.60
CA VAL A 66 -27.03 14.40 -17.16
C VAL A 66 -28.52 14.66 -17.03
N GLU A 67 -29.07 15.67 -17.77
CA GLU A 67 -30.49 16.02 -17.68
C GLU A 67 -31.38 14.88 -18.15
N GLN A 68 -31.09 14.26 -19.29
CA GLN A 68 -31.87 13.14 -19.83
C GLN A 68 -31.86 11.95 -18.90
N THR A 69 -30.70 11.64 -18.32
CA THR A 69 -30.58 10.53 -17.36
C THR A 69 -31.42 10.84 -16.13
N LEU A 70 -31.29 12.03 -15.56
CA LEU A 70 -32.03 12.42 -14.36
C LEU A 70 -33.55 12.38 -14.57
N GLU A 71 -34.03 12.89 -15.71
CA GLU A 71 -35.46 12.90 -16.08
C GLU A 71 -36.02 11.47 -16.27
N SER A 72 -35.19 10.51 -16.70
CA SER A 72 -35.61 9.14 -16.97
C SER A 72 -35.79 8.29 -15.70
N LEU A 73 -35.22 8.71 -14.55
CA LEU A 73 -35.18 7.90 -13.34
C LEU A 73 -36.54 7.86 -12.62
N THR A 74 -36.98 6.66 -12.28
CA THR A 74 -38.03 6.43 -11.25
C THR A 74 -37.54 6.90 -9.90
N LEU A 75 -38.42 6.92 -8.90
CA LEU A 75 -38.02 7.29 -7.54
C LEU A 75 -37.05 6.27 -6.94
N GLU A 76 -37.30 4.98 -7.17
CA GLU A 76 -36.48 3.88 -6.70
C GLU A 76 -35.07 3.94 -7.32
N GLU A 77 -34.96 4.14 -8.60
CA GLU A 77 -33.70 4.28 -9.33
C GLU A 77 -32.94 5.55 -8.92
N LEU A 78 -33.68 6.66 -8.71
CA LEU A 78 -33.10 7.91 -8.19
C LEU A 78 -32.43 7.69 -6.83
N VAL A 79 -33.10 6.95 -5.92
CA VAL A 79 -32.54 6.61 -4.61
C VAL A 79 -31.40 5.61 -4.75
N GLY A 80 -31.50 4.64 -5.65
CA GLY A 80 -30.41 3.70 -5.95
C GLY A 80 -29.10 4.41 -6.29
N GLN A 81 -29.18 5.50 -7.08
CA GLN A 81 -27.99 6.29 -7.43
C GLN A 81 -27.30 6.95 -6.23
N LEU A 82 -27.96 7.11 -5.09
CA LEU A 82 -27.35 7.63 -3.85
C LEU A 82 -26.54 6.58 -3.09
N VAL A 83 -26.63 5.29 -3.46
CA VAL A 83 -25.97 4.21 -2.73
C VAL A 83 -24.67 3.82 -3.41
N ILE A 84 -23.59 3.76 -2.64
CA ILE A 84 -22.32 3.16 -3.03
C ILE A 84 -22.00 2.04 -2.04
N GLU A 85 -21.85 0.80 -2.55
CA GLU A 85 -21.65 -0.37 -1.71
C GLU A 85 -20.23 -0.91 -1.79
N TRP A 86 -19.75 -1.40 -0.65
CA TRP A 86 -18.46 -2.05 -0.56
C TRP A 86 -18.53 -3.45 -1.20
N ILE A 87 -17.49 -3.77 -1.98
CA ILE A 87 -17.37 -5.08 -2.63
C ILE A 87 -15.97 -5.68 -2.40
N PRO A 88 -15.82 -7.02 -2.35
CA PRO A 88 -14.50 -7.66 -2.36
C PRO A 88 -13.70 -7.26 -3.60
N GLY A 89 -12.38 -6.97 -3.47
CA GLY A 89 -11.53 -6.56 -4.60
C GLY A 89 -11.03 -7.73 -5.47
N GLY A 90 -11.01 -8.97 -4.95
CA GLY A 90 -10.57 -10.16 -5.68
C GLY A 90 -11.47 -10.51 -6.87
N TYR A 91 -10.97 -11.31 -7.81
CA TYR A 91 -11.72 -11.78 -8.95
C TYR A 91 -12.92 -12.67 -8.52
N VAL A 92 -14.05 -12.45 -9.16
CA VAL A 92 -15.23 -13.31 -9.07
C VAL A 92 -15.72 -13.55 -10.50
N SER A 93 -15.93 -14.82 -10.87
CA SER A 93 -16.44 -15.13 -12.19
C SER A 93 -17.87 -14.61 -12.36
N PRO A 94 -18.21 -13.93 -13.46
CA PRO A 94 -19.57 -13.48 -13.72
C PRO A 94 -20.61 -14.63 -13.83
N SER A 95 -20.16 -15.88 -13.94
CA SER A 95 -21.02 -17.07 -13.93
C SER A 95 -21.10 -17.75 -12.56
N SER A 96 -20.44 -17.20 -11.53
CA SER A 96 -20.48 -17.72 -10.17
C SER A 96 -21.69 -17.19 -9.41
N PRO A 97 -22.33 -18.00 -8.54
CA PRO A 97 -23.36 -17.50 -7.62
C PRO A 97 -22.89 -16.33 -6.74
N ASP A 98 -21.58 -16.22 -6.44
CA ASP A 98 -21.01 -15.11 -5.67
C ASP A 98 -21.08 -13.78 -6.44
N PHE A 99 -21.32 -13.79 -7.75
CA PHE A 99 -21.49 -12.58 -8.56
C PHE A 99 -22.95 -12.08 -8.56
N GLU A 100 -23.93 -12.95 -8.32
CA GLU A 100 -25.36 -12.61 -8.36
C GLU A 100 -25.74 -11.42 -7.44
N PRO A 101 -25.27 -11.32 -6.18
CA PRO A 101 -25.57 -10.15 -5.36
C PRO A 101 -25.05 -8.85 -5.97
N LEU A 102 -23.86 -8.88 -6.57
CA LEU A 102 -23.25 -7.70 -7.21
C LEU A 102 -24.04 -7.29 -8.46
N GLU A 103 -24.44 -8.27 -9.26
CA GLU A 103 -25.26 -8.04 -10.46
C GLU A 103 -26.64 -7.47 -10.10
N ARG A 104 -27.30 -7.99 -9.06
CA ARG A 104 -28.59 -7.47 -8.57
C ARG A 104 -28.48 -6.01 -8.17
N TRP A 105 -27.48 -5.62 -7.38
CA TRP A 105 -27.28 -4.23 -6.98
C TRP A 105 -27.13 -3.29 -8.18
N VAL A 106 -26.40 -3.75 -9.22
CA VAL A 106 -26.14 -2.94 -10.42
C VAL A 106 -27.35 -2.88 -11.36
N VAL A 107 -28.05 -4.00 -11.55
CA VAL A 107 -29.12 -4.13 -12.58
C VAL A 107 -30.48 -3.79 -12.02
N GLU A 108 -30.82 -4.31 -10.79
CA GLU A 108 -32.15 -4.16 -10.21
C GLU A 108 -32.21 -2.91 -9.32
N ASP A 109 -31.27 -2.78 -8.37
CA ASP A 109 -31.23 -1.67 -7.44
C ASP A 109 -30.63 -0.39 -8.05
N LYS A 110 -29.96 -0.48 -9.21
CA LYS A 110 -29.31 0.61 -9.97
C LYS A 110 -28.46 1.52 -9.06
N ILE A 111 -27.60 0.91 -8.23
CA ILE A 111 -26.74 1.68 -7.31
C ILE A 111 -25.82 2.64 -8.05
N GLY A 112 -25.49 3.77 -7.39
CA GLY A 112 -24.66 4.81 -7.97
C GLY A 112 -23.20 4.43 -8.19
N GLY A 113 -22.69 3.47 -7.39
CA GLY A 113 -21.31 3.04 -7.51
C GLY A 113 -20.93 1.89 -6.59
N VAL A 114 -19.65 1.53 -6.63
CA VAL A 114 -19.05 0.47 -5.82
C VAL A 114 -17.70 0.92 -5.25
N SER A 115 -17.35 0.36 -4.08
CA SER A 115 -16.06 0.58 -3.42
C SER A 115 -15.32 -0.76 -3.24
N PRO A 116 -14.41 -1.15 -4.16
CA PRO A 116 -13.70 -2.41 -4.05
C PRO A 116 -12.63 -2.38 -2.95
N SER A 117 -12.56 -3.49 -2.19
CA SER A 117 -11.56 -3.78 -1.18
C SER A 117 -10.23 -4.24 -1.79
N ILE A 118 -9.47 -5.07 -1.07
CA ILE A 118 -8.17 -5.58 -1.50
C ILE A 118 -8.31 -6.56 -2.67
N GLY A 119 -7.50 -6.35 -3.72
CA GLY A 119 -7.40 -7.25 -4.87
C GLY A 119 -6.14 -6.99 -5.69
N THR A 120 -5.82 -7.87 -6.63
CA THR A 120 -4.73 -7.62 -7.58
C THR A 120 -5.19 -6.67 -8.69
N PRO A 121 -4.29 -5.95 -9.37
CA PRO A 121 -4.68 -4.94 -10.38
C PRO A 121 -5.60 -5.50 -11.46
N HIS A 122 -5.25 -6.66 -12.03
CA HIS A 122 -6.05 -7.31 -13.07
C HIS A 122 -7.40 -7.81 -12.57
N ALA A 123 -7.46 -8.33 -11.32
CA ALA A 123 -8.72 -8.75 -10.70
C ALA A 123 -9.68 -7.56 -10.51
N TYR A 124 -9.15 -6.40 -10.13
CA TYR A 124 -9.90 -5.14 -10.07
C TYR A 124 -10.54 -4.83 -11.41
N VAL A 125 -9.71 -4.66 -12.45
CA VAL A 125 -10.18 -4.27 -13.78
C VAL A 125 -11.18 -5.28 -14.35
N ALA A 126 -10.89 -6.58 -14.24
CA ALA A 126 -11.80 -7.61 -14.75
C ALA A 126 -13.18 -7.53 -14.08
N LYS A 127 -13.24 -7.42 -12.75
CA LYS A 127 -14.50 -7.30 -12.02
C LYS A 127 -15.22 -5.98 -12.32
N LEU A 128 -14.51 -4.86 -12.25
CA LEU A 128 -15.10 -3.54 -12.49
C LEU A 128 -15.65 -3.42 -13.91
N ASN A 129 -14.91 -3.89 -14.91
CA ASN A 129 -15.40 -3.92 -16.29
C ASN A 129 -16.65 -4.81 -16.45
N ALA A 130 -16.71 -5.97 -15.75
CA ALA A 130 -17.87 -6.85 -15.77
C ALA A 130 -19.11 -6.19 -15.14
N LEU A 131 -18.97 -5.41 -14.08
CA LEU A 131 -20.05 -4.64 -13.46
C LEU A 131 -20.45 -3.43 -14.33
N GLN A 132 -19.47 -2.69 -14.87
CA GLN A 132 -19.72 -1.56 -15.78
C GLN A 132 -20.47 -2.01 -17.05
N ALA A 133 -20.20 -3.21 -17.57
CA ALA A 133 -20.90 -3.75 -18.74
C ALA A 133 -22.38 -4.03 -18.47
N ARG A 134 -22.78 -4.26 -17.22
CA ARG A 134 -24.17 -4.53 -16.80
C ARG A 134 -24.91 -3.27 -16.37
N ALA A 135 -24.17 -2.26 -15.96
CA ALA A 135 -24.72 -1.00 -15.48
C ALA A 135 -25.38 -0.23 -16.63
N GLU A 136 -26.64 0.16 -16.49
CA GLU A 136 -27.29 1.09 -17.41
C GLU A 136 -26.67 2.48 -17.28
N ILE A 137 -26.59 2.98 -16.05
CA ILE A 137 -25.88 4.23 -15.71
C ILE A 137 -24.48 3.83 -15.23
N PRO A 138 -23.40 4.48 -15.75
CA PRO A 138 -22.05 4.16 -15.32
C PRO A 138 -21.87 4.20 -13.81
N LEU A 139 -21.17 3.20 -13.24
CA LEU A 139 -20.86 3.18 -11.82
C LEU A 139 -19.71 4.16 -11.49
N LEU A 140 -19.88 4.94 -10.44
CA LEU A 140 -18.79 5.65 -9.81
C LEU A 140 -18.01 4.67 -8.93
N VAL A 141 -16.75 4.42 -9.24
CA VAL A 141 -15.90 3.52 -8.45
C VAL A 141 -15.06 4.35 -7.50
N THR A 142 -15.18 4.06 -6.22
CA THR A 142 -14.47 4.74 -5.13
C THR A 142 -13.51 3.77 -4.45
N ALA A 143 -12.43 4.23 -3.80
CA ALA A 143 -11.59 3.34 -2.99
C ALA A 143 -10.78 4.13 -1.94
N ASP A 144 -10.46 3.43 -0.83
CA ASP A 144 -9.54 3.93 0.20
C ASP A 144 -8.08 3.79 -0.26
N PHE A 145 -7.60 4.74 -1.02
CA PHE A 145 -6.19 4.85 -1.39
C PHE A 145 -5.54 5.97 -0.56
N GLU A 146 -5.64 5.88 0.74
CA GLU A 146 -5.23 6.90 1.69
C GLU A 146 -3.84 6.62 2.30
N ASN A 147 -3.73 5.61 3.14
CA ASN A 147 -2.56 5.34 3.98
C ASN A 147 -1.62 4.34 3.29
N GLY A 148 -0.71 4.86 2.48
CA GLY A 148 0.18 4.06 1.63
C GLY A 148 -0.20 4.03 0.14
N GLY A 149 -1.19 4.81 -0.27
CA GLY A 149 -1.60 5.00 -1.67
C GLY A 149 -2.22 3.77 -2.32
N PRO A 150 -1.98 3.56 -3.63
CA PRO A 150 -2.62 2.48 -4.39
C PRO A 150 -2.36 1.09 -3.80
N GLY A 151 -1.15 0.83 -3.32
CA GLY A 151 -0.75 -0.44 -2.71
C GLY A 151 -1.51 -0.79 -1.43
N MET A 152 -2.30 0.12 -0.87
CA MET A 152 -3.20 -0.17 0.24
C MET A 152 -4.32 -1.16 -0.17
N ARG A 153 -4.83 -1.05 -1.39
CA ARG A 153 -5.93 -1.88 -1.90
C ARG A 153 -5.52 -2.75 -3.09
N ILE A 154 -4.65 -2.23 -3.97
CA ILE A 154 -4.18 -2.96 -5.14
C ILE A 154 -2.91 -3.71 -4.76
N ASN A 155 -3.08 -4.88 -4.17
CA ASN A 155 -1.97 -5.67 -3.63
C ASN A 155 -1.31 -6.55 -4.69
N GLY A 156 0.01 -6.73 -4.55
CA GLY A 156 0.75 -7.77 -5.24
C GLY A 156 0.52 -9.17 -4.63
N SER A 157 1.01 -10.17 -5.31
CA SER A 157 1.09 -11.53 -4.78
C SER A 157 2.32 -11.68 -3.87
N TYR A 158 2.21 -12.48 -2.82
CA TYR A 158 3.35 -12.79 -1.97
C TYR A 158 4.23 -13.88 -2.60
N ALA A 159 5.49 -13.59 -2.79
CA ALA A 159 6.46 -14.54 -3.32
C ALA A 159 6.98 -15.47 -2.21
N LEU A 160 6.93 -16.77 -2.45
CA LEU A 160 7.56 -17.76 -1.57
C LEU A 160 9.03 -17.99 -2.00
N PRO A 161 9.96 -18.22 -1.06
CA PRO A 161 9.79 -18.30 0.40
C PRO A 161 9.90 -16.93 1.10
N SER A 162 10.23 -15.85 0.38
CA SER A 162 10.53 -14.54 0.99
C SER A 162 9.34 -13.91 1.73
N MET A 163 8.11 -14.26 1.33
CA MET A 163 6.86 -13.62 1.79
C MET A 163 6.82 -12.10 1.52
N LEU A 164 7.65 -11.61 0.62
CA LEU A 164 7.60 -10.22 0.17
C LEU A 164 6.56 -10.06 -0.95
N PRO A 165 5.80 -8.96 -0.96
CA PRO A 165 4.83 -8.71 -2.02
C PRO A 165 5.55 -8.41 -3.34
N GLN A 166 5.01 -8.96 -4.44
CA GLN A 166 5.48 -8.70 -5.80
C GLN A 166 4.35 -8.18 -6.67
N GLY A 167 4.64 -7.15 -7.45
CA GLY A 167 3.62 -6.45 -8.25
C GLY A 167 2.66 -5.64 -7.38
N GLY A 168 1.48 -5.36 -7.93
CA GLY A 168 0.50 -4.51 -7.28
C GLY A 168 0.76 -3.01 -7.47
N GLY A 169 -0.08 -2.18 -6.86
CA GLY A 169 0.07 -0.74 -6.88
C GLY A 169 1.25 -0.26 -6.06
N THR A 170 1.73 0.93 -6.40
CA THR A 170 2.81 1.57 -5.65
C THR A 170 2.43 1.70 -4.18
N THR A 171 3.26 1.12 -3.32
CA THR A 171 3.08 1.20 -1.88
C THR A 171 3.99 2.28 -1.31
N PHE A 172 3.39 3.37 -0.88
CA PHE A 172 4.06 4.45 -0.17
C PHE A 172 4.19 4.15 1.33
N PRO A 173 5.08 4.86 2.06
CA PRO A 173 4.97 4.92 3.50
C PRO A 173 3.64 5.57 3.91
N PRO A 174 3.18 5.41 5.17
CA PRO A 174 1.95 6.01 5.66
C PRO A 174 1.89 7.52 5.51
N THR A 175 0.70 8.08 5.57
CA THR A 175 0.45 9.52 5.40
C THR A 175 1.28 10.39 6.36
N MET A 176 1.44 9.97 7.62
CA MET A 176 2.25 10.69 8.61
C MET A 176 3.75 10.77 8.25
N ALA A 177 4.25 9.84 7.43
CA ALA A 177 5.61 9.92 6.89
C ALA A 177 5.81 11.18 6.02
N PHE A 178 4.79 11.59 5.27
CA PHE A 178 4.84 12.83 4.49
C PHE A 178 4.82 14.07 5.40
N GLY A 179 4.13 13.98 6.54
CA GLY A 179 4.25 14.99 7.60
C GLY A 179 5.66 15.09 8.13
N ALA A 180 6.35 13.96 8.35
CA ALA A 180 7.74 13.93 8.78
C ALA A 180 8.72 14.48 7.72
N ILE A 181 8.41 14.38 6.44
CA ILE A 181 9.16 15.02 5.35
C ILE A 181 8.89 16.54 5.33
N GLY A 182 7.64 16.97 5.54
CA GLY A 182 7.19 18.36 5.56
C GLY A 182 7.24 19.10 4.23
N ASP A 183 7.53 18.43 3.11
CA ASP A 183 7.70 18.99 1.76
C ASP A 183 6.45 18.71 0.91
N GLU A 184 5.75 19.77 0.49
CA GLU A 184 4.53 19.70 -0.32
C GLU A 184 4.74 18.98 -1.66
N ARG A 185 5.95 18.98 -2.23
CA ARG A 185 6.25 18.29 -3.48
C ARG A 185 6.06 16.76 -3.34
N PHE A 186 6.40 16.20 -2.19
CA PHE A 186 6.18 14.78 -1.92
C PHE A 186 4.71 14.47 -1.74
N ALA A 187 3.94 15.31 -1.04
CA ALA A 187 2.50 15.13 -0.89
C ALA A 187 1.76 15.28 -2.24
N TYR A 188 2.19 16.20 -3.09
CA TYR A 188 1.68 16.38 -4.45
C TYR A 188 1.92 15.12 -5.30
N GLU A 189 3.15 14.62 -5.36
CA GLU A 189 3.48 13.41 -6.13
C GLU A 189 2.79 12.17 -5.56
N TYR A 190 2.62 12.10 -4.25
CA TYR A 190 1.82 11.05 -3.60
C TYR A 190 0.39 11.05 -4.13
N GLY A 191 -0.27 12.21 -4.15
CA GLY A 191 -1.62 12.36 -4.71
C GLY A 191 -1.66 12.01 -6.20
N ARG A 192 -0.71 12.53 -6.99
CA ARG A 192 -0.65 12.34 -8.44
C ARG A 192 -0.48 10.85 -8.81
N ILE A 193 0.48 10.16 -8.22
CA ILE A 193 0.73 8.74 -8.50
C ILE A 193 -0.46 7.89 -8.03
N THR A 194 -1.00 8.20 -6.84
CA THR A 194 -2.20 7.52 -6.34
C THR A 194 -3.35 7.62 -7.32
N ALA A 195 -3.60 8.80 -7.87
CA ALA A 195 -4.67 9.03 -8.84
C ALA A 195 -4.41 8.34 -10.19
N VAL A 196 -3.20 8.43 -10.72
CA VAL A 196 -2.84 7.80 -12.01
C VAL A 196 -3.01 6.28 -11.95
N GLU A 197 -2.54 5.63 -10.89
CA GLU A 197 -2.68 4.18 -10.71
C GLU A 197 -4.13 3.77 -10.38
N ALA A 198 -4.86 4.59 -9.62
CA ALA A 198 -6.28 4.41 -9.36
C ALA A 198 -7.07 4.39 -10.67
N ARG A 199 -6.88 5.39 -11.52
CA ARG A 199 -7.54 5.50 -12.82
C ARG A 199 -7.20 4.34 -13.74
N ALA A 200 -5.93 3.95 -13.80
CA ALA A 200 -5.49 2.78 -14.56
C ALA A 200 -6.11 1.46 -14.05
N SER A 201 -6.55 1.43 -12.80
CA SER A 201 -7.21 0.27 -12.17
C SER A 201 -8.75 0.37 -12.15
N GLY A 202 -9.33 1.40 -12.76
CA GLY A 202 -10.77 1.60 -12.85
C GLY A 202 -11.40 2.31 -11.65
N VAL A 203 -10.60 2.88 -10.75
CA VAL A 203 -11.07 3.71 -9.62
C VAL A 203 -11.13 5.18 -10.05
N HIS A 204 -12.21 5.85 -9.69
CA HIS A 204 -12.56 7.20 -10.15
C HIS A 204 -12.38 8.26 -9.06
N LEU A 205 -12.70 7.90 -7.80
CA LEU A 205 -12.68 8.79 -6.65
C LEU A 205 -11.91 8.12 -5.50
N LEU A 206 -10.98 8.87 -4.94
CA LEU A 206 -10.15 8.46 -3.82
C LEU A 206 -10.83 8.89 -2.51
N PHE A 207 -11.02 7.98 -1.57
CA PHE A 207 -11.33 8.34 -0.18
C PHE A 207 -10.05 8.81 0.54
N ALA A 208 -9.49 9.87 0.00
CA ALA A 208 -8.27 10.55 0.43
C ALA A 208 -8.28 12.01 -0.07
N PRO A 209 -7.58 12.93 0.61
CA PRO A 209 -6.73 12.74 1.77
C PRO A 209 -7.47 12.69 3.11
N VAL A 210 -6.83 12.10 4.14
CA VAL A 210 -7.25 12.26 5.54
C VAL A 210 -6.82 13.64 6.00
N LEU A 211 -7.78 14.44 6.43
CA LEU A 211 -7.60 15.83 6.87
C LEU A 211 -7.72 16.00 8.40
N ASP A 212 -7.91 14.89 9.11
CA ASP A 212 -7.96 14.89 10.56
C ASP A 212 -6.62 15.33 11.15
N VAL A 213 -6.67 16.22 12.14
CA VAL A 213 -5.49 16.67 12.90
C VAL A 213 -5.26 15.71 14.06
N ASN A 214 -4.16 14.96 14.05
CA ASN A 214 -3.88 13.92 15.06
C ASN A 214 -3.29 14.53 16.35
N ASN A 215 -4.09 15.31 17.06
CA ASN A 215 -3.72 16.01 18.28
C ASN A 215 -3.84 15.16 19.55
N ASN A 216 -4.42 13.97 19.48
CA ASN A 216 -4.54 13.01 20.56
C ASN A 216 -3.62 11.80 20.31
N ALA A 217 -2.62 11.62 21.17
CA ALA A 217 -1.69 10.51 21.08
C ALA A 217 -2.32 9.13 21.33
N ASP A 218 -3.47 9.09 21.97
CA ASP A 218 -4.21 7.87 22.30
C ASP A 218 -5.34 7.60 21.28
N ASN A 219 -5.33 8.28 20.13
CA ASN A 219 -6.29 8.06 19.06
C ASN A 219 -6.05 6.70 18.37
N PRO A 220 -7.01 5.74 18.44
CA PRO A 220 -6.81 4.40 17.91
C PRO A 220 -7.09 4.29 16.41
N VAL A 221 -7.67 5.31 15.77
CA VAL A 221 -8.20 5.25 14.41
C VAL A 221 -7.37 6.07 13.43
N ILE A 222 -7.08 7.32 13.77
CA ILE A 222 -6.42 8.26 12.86
C ILE A 222 -4.91 8.01 12.86
N ALA A 223 -4.22 8.22 13.97
CA ALA A 223 -2.79 7.90 14.13
C ALA A 223 -1.98 8.22 12.85
N SER A 224 -1.26 7.25 12.30
CA SER A 224 -0.41 7.40 11.11
C SER A 224 -1.16 7.71 9.80
N ARG A 225 -2.50 7.68 9.79
CA ARG A 225 -3.32 8.07 8.64
C ARG A 225 -3.37 9.59 8.42
N SER A 226 -3.15 10.40 9.47
CA SER A 226 -3.04 11.85 9.40
C SER A 226 -1.64 12.28 8.93
N PHE A 227 -1.52 13.50 8.37
CA PHE A 227 -0.23 14.14 8.11
C PHE A 227 0.48 14.62 9.39
N GLY A 228 -0.25 14.82 10.49
CA GLY A 228 0.34 15.27 11.76
C GLY A 228 -0.66 15.89 12.74
N ALA A 229 -0.11 16.58 13.74
CA ALA A 229 -0.87 17.25 14.81
C ALA A 229 -0.92 18.78 14.65
N ASP A 230 -0.20 19.34 13.69
CA ASP A 230 -0.27 20.76 13.34
C ASP A 230 -1.32 20.96 12.22
N PRO A 231 -2.42 21.70 12.48
CA PRO A 231 -3.49 21.90 11.51
C PRO A 231 -3.00 22.57 10.22
N GLU A 232 -2.04 23.49 10.29
CA GLU A 232 -1.48 24.16 9.11
C GLU A 232 -0.63 23.20 8.26
N LEU A 233 0.13 22.30 8.88
CA LEU A 233 0.85 21.23 8.17
C LEU A 233 -0.12 20.30 7.45
N VAL A 234 -1.17 19.84 8.15
CA VAL A 234 -2.20 18.97 7.57
C VAL A 234 -2.90 19.67 6.40
N ALA A 235 -3.24 20.95 6.57
CA ALA A 235 -3.87 21.77 5.52
C ALA A 235 -3.00 21.88 4.27
N ARG A 236 -1.72 22.23 4.42
CA ARG A 236 -0.78 22.41 3.29
C ARG A 236 -0.52 21.11 2.55
N LEU A 237 -0.26 20.02 3.26
CA LEU A 237 0.03 18.73 2.65
C LEU A 237 -1.22 18.09 2.05
N GLY A 238 -2.39 18.22 2.72
CA GLY A 238 -3.68 17.81 2.16
C GLY A 238 -4.01 18.53 0.86
N ALA A 239 -3.83 19.85 0.82
CA ALA A 239 -4.02 20.65 -0.40
C ALA A 239 -3.06 20.22 -1.53
N ALA A 240 -1.79 19.95 -1.21
CA ALA A 240 -0.83 19.45 -2.19
C ALA A 240 -1.22 18.08 -2.75
N PHE A 241 -1.69 17.16 -1.91
CA PHE A 241 -2.24 15.87 -2.33
C PHE A 241 -3.41 16.04 -3.28
N ILE A 242 -4.38 16.93 -2.94
CA ILE A 242 -5.55 17.22 -3.79
C ILE A 242 -5.11 17.72 -5.16
N ARG A 243 -4.17 18.68 -5.23
CA ARG A 243 -3.63 19.18 -6.51
C ARG A 243 -3.03 18.05 -7.34
N GLY A 244 -2.19 17.23 -6.73
CA GLY A 244 -1.56 16.10 -7.42
C GLY A 244 -2.58 15.09 -7.92
N ALA A 245 -3.57 14.72 -7.10
CA ALA A 245 -4.61 13.78 -7.48
C ALA A 245 -5.47 14.29 -8.64
N LYS A 246 -5.80 15.59 -8.65
CA LYS A 246 -6.50 16.23 -9.78
C LYS A 246 -5.70 16.13 -11.08
N GLU A 247 -4.40 16.39 -11.04
CA GLU A 247 -3.53 16.24 -12.22
C GLU A 247 -3.47 14.78 -12.67
N GLY A 248 -3.47 13.83 -11.72
CA GLY A 248 -3.56 12.39 -12.00
C GLY A 248 -4.90 11.91 -12.54
N GLY A 249 -5.92 12.79 -12.57
CA GLY A 249 -7.23 12.54 -13.19
C GLY A 249 -8.24 11.81 -12.31
N ALA A 250 -8.03 11.70 -10.99
CA ALA A 250 -9.00 11.18 -10.04
C ALA A 250 -9.64 12.28 -9.20
N TYR A 251 -10.84 12.03 -8.70
CA TYR A 251 -11.49 12.82 -7.67
C TYR A 251 -10.93 12.52 -6.28
N THR A 252 -11.07 13.49 -5.37
CA THR A 252 -10.58 13.43 -4.00
C THR A 252 -11.70 13.61 -2.98
N THR A 253 -11.54 13.02 -1.80
CA THR A 253 -12.47 13.13 -0.68
C THR A 253 -11.72 13.51 0.59
N GLY A 254 -11.96 14.72 1.09
CA GLY A 254 -11.44 15.12 2.40
C GLY A 254 -12.21 14.44 3.54
N LYS A 255 -11.52 13.84 4.52
CA LYS A 255 -12.16 13.06 5.58
C LYS A 255 -11.41 13.15 6.91
N HIS A 256 -12.08 13.01 8.04
CA HIS A 256 -13.49 12.72 8.29
C HIS A 256 -14.15 13.96 8.96
N PHE A 257 -15.02 14.64 8.23
CA PHE A 257 -15.61 15.91 8.66
C PHE A 257 -16.59 15.75 9.86
N PRO A 258 -16.53 16.60 10.90
CA PRO A 258 -15.77 17.83 11.04
C PRO A 258 -14.38 17.66 11.68
N GLY A 259 -13.84 16.45 11.78
CA GLY A 259 -12.55 16.07 12.35
C GLY A 259 -12.70 14.88 13.30
N HIS A 260 -11.82 13.91 13.20
CA HIS A 260 -11.82 12.66 14.00
C HIS A 260 -10.52 12.51 14.81
N GLY A 261 -9.64 13.54 14.78
CA GLY A 261 -8.30 13.44 15.37
C GLY A 261 -8.24 13.43 16.88
N ASP A 262 -9.23 14.06 17.55
CA ASP A 262 -9.31 14.17 19.02
C ASP A 262 -10.27 13.12 19.62
N THR A 263 -10.16 11.87 19.19
CA THR A 263 -10.98 10.78 19.74
C THR A 263 -10.11 9.72 20.40
N SER A 264 -10.63 9.11 21.46
CA SER A 264 -10.02 7.98 22.18
C SER A 264 -10.83 6.69 22.05
N VAL A 265 -11.90 6.70 21.23
CA VAL A 265 -12.74 5.56 20.91
C VAL A 265 -12.78 5.38 19.40
N ASP A 266 -12.68 4.14 18.96
CA ASP A 266 -12.80 3.80 17.54
C ASP A 266 -14.29 3.77 17.13
N SER A 267 -14.64 4.52 16.08
CA SER A 267 -16.00 4.57 15.52
C SER A 267 -16.50 3.23 14.96
N HIS A 268 -15.60 2.28 14.70
CA HIS A 268 -15.98 0.90 14.36
C HIS A 268 -16.51 0.09 15.55
N ILE A 269 -16.21 0.51 16.79
CA ILE A 269 -16.61 -0.21 18.01
C ILE A 269 -17.68 0.53 18.81
N GLY A 270 -17.77 1.85 18.70
CA GLY A 270 -18.73 2.67 19.44
C GLY A 270 -18.75 4.10 18.93
N LEU A 271 -19.61 4.95 19.50
CA LEU A 271 -19.70 6.36 19.11
C LEU A 271 -18.63 7.20 19.83
N PRO A 272 -17.59 7.71 19.14
CA PRO A 272 -16.61 8.60 19.73
C PRO A 272 -17.23 9.94 20.11
N VAL A 273 -16.70 10.57 21.17
CA VAL A 273 -17.15 11.88 21.65
C VAL A 273 -16.01 12.89 21.53
N ILE A 274 -16.29 14.02 20.90
CA ILE A 274 -15.39 15.17 20.79
C ILE A 274 -16.00 16.33 21.57
N LEU A 275 -15.29 16.82 22.59
CA LEU A 275 -15.75 17.90 23.46
C LEU A 275 -15.43 19.29 22.90
N ALA A 276 -15.16 19.41 21.61
CA ALA A 276 -14.94 20.68 20.95
C ALA A 276 -16.25 21.50 20.87
N ASP A 277 -16.15 22.78 21.17
CA ASP A 277 -17.12 23.78 20.80
C ASP A 277 -16.79 24.38 19.43
N ARG A 278 -17.61 25.32 18.95
CA ARG A 278 -17.42 25.94 17.64
C ARG A 278 -16.07 26.65 17.54
N ALA A 279 -15.65 27.39 18.57
CA ALA A 279 -14.38 28.14 18.55
C ALA A 279 -13.17 27.20 18.46
N ARG A 280 -13.25 26.04 19.14
CA ARG A 280 -12.22 25.01 19.03
C ARG A 280 -12.21 24.37 17.64
N LEU A 281 -13.34 24.01 17.07
CA LEU A 281 -13.41 23.47 15.72
C LEU A 281 -12.81 24.45 14.70
N ASP A 282 -13.18 25.73 14.76
CA ASP A 282 -12.67 26.78 13.87
C ASP A 282 -11.15 26.97 13.97
N SER A 283 -10.58 26.76 15.15
CA SER A 283 -9.16 27.01 15.41
C SER A 283 -8.24 25.80 15.17
N LEU A 284 -8.79 24.61 14.96
CA LEU A 284 -8.01 23.37 14.80
C LEU A 284 -8.57 22.45 13.71
N GLU A 285 -9.72 21.82 13.98
CA GLU A 285 -10.23 20.73 13.16
C GLU A 285 -10.66 21.17 11.77
N LEU A 286 -11.23 22.39 11.63
CA LEU A 286 -11.77 22.89 10.36
C LEU A 286 -10.72 23.52 9.44
N ILE A 287 -9.54 23.90 9.94
CA ILE A 287 -8.46 24.54 9.13
C ILE A 287 -8.11 23.68 7.91
N PRO A 288 -7.84 22.35 8.02
CA PRO A 288 -7.53 21.53 6.85
C PRO A 288 -8.70 21.38 5.88
N PHE A 289 -9.93 21.34 6.38
CA PHE A 289 -11.13 21.23 5.53
C PHE A 289 -11.41 22.53 4.76
N ASP A 290 -11.30 23.68 5.41
CA ASP A 290 -11.43 24.98 4.75
C ASP A 290 -10.38 25.12 3.64
N ARG A 291 -9.14 24.78 3.92
CA ARG A 291 -8.07 24.79 2.92
C ARG A 291 -8.34 23.82 1.77
N ALA A 292 -8.84 22.61 2.04
CA ALA A 292 -9.20 21.63 1.02
C ALA A 292 -10.36 22.11 0.14
N ILE A 293 -11.36 22.80 0.72
CA ILE A 293 -12.47 23.41 -0.01
C ILE A 293 -11.95 24.52 -0.94
N GLN A 294 -11.09 25.40 -0.44
CA GLN A 294 -10.43 26.45 -1.24
C GLN A 294 -9.60 25.85 -2.39
N GLU A 295 -8.96 24.71 -2.19
CA GLU A 295 -8.22 23.97 -3.24
C GLU A 295 -9.17 23.25 -4.22
N GLY A 296 -10.48 23.22 -3.89
CA GLY A 296 -11.54 22.62 -4.68
C GLY A 296 -11.54 21.09 -4.54
N VAL A 297 -11.48 20.56 -3.32
CA VAL A 297 -11.75 19.14 -3.06
C VAL A 297 -13.13 18.75 -3.63
N ASP A 298 -13.20 17.58 -4.25
CA ASP A 298 -14.38 17.17 -5.00
C ASP A 298 -15.50 16.61 -4.12
N ALA A 299 -15.10 15.95 -3.05
CA ALA A 299 -16.00 15.36 -2.08
C ALA A 299 -15.50 15.54 -0.64
N ILE A 300 -16.42 15.44 0.31
CA ILE A 300 -16.13 15.34 1.74
C ILE A 300 -16.86 14.12 2.30
N MET A 301 -16.20 13.38 3.20
CA MET A 301 -16.77 12.27 3.93
C MET A 301 -16.96 12.67 5.38
N THR A 302 -18.13 12.36 5.95
CA THR A 302 -18.49 12.70 7.32
C THR A 302 -17.83 11.76 8.33
N ALA A 303 -17.70 12.21 9.59
CA ALA A 303 -17.31 11.38 10.72
C ALA A 303 -18.51 10.92 11.53
N HIS A 304 -18.49 9.68 12.03
CA HIS A 304 -19.45 9.21 13.01
C HIS A 304 -19.01 9.59 14.43
N VAL A 305 -19.12 10.87 14.77
CA VAL A 305 -18.70 11.42 16.07
C VAL A 305 -19.83 12.21 16.74
N ALA A 306 -19.90 12.17 18.06
CA ALA A 306 -20.78 13.01 18.84
C ALA A 306 -20.08 14.31 19.25
N LEU A 307 -20.80 15.43 19.17
CA LEU A 307 -20.31 16.77 19.48
C LEU A 307 -21.23 17.43 20.55
N PRO A 308 -21.21 16.96 21.81
CA PRO A 308 -22.18 17.39 22.82
C PRO A 308 -22.09 18.88 23.17
N ASN A 309 -20.92 19.51 23.04
CA ASN A 309 -20.78 20.94 23.28
C ASN A 309 -21.33 21.82 22.14
N LEU A 310 -21.56 21.23 20.97
CA LEU A 310 -22.15 21.93 19.83
C LEU A 310 -23.63 21.55 19.64
N LEU A 311 -23.95 20.25 19.70
CA LEU A 311 -25.27 19.70 19.39
C LEU A 311 -26.10 19.36 20.63
N GLY A 312 -25.54 19.54 21.85
CA GLY A 312 -26.12 19.08 23.09
C GLY A 312 -25.88 17.59 23.38
N ALA A 313 -26.06 17.20 24.65
CA ALA A 313 -25.70 15.84 25.11
C ALA A 313 -26.52 14.70 24.44
N ALA A 314 -27.71 15.00 23.93
CA ALA A 314 -28.57 14.05 23.20
C ALA A 314 -28.60 14.31 21.69
N GLY A 315 -27.66 15.12 21.18
CA GLY A 315 -27.54 15.41 19.76
C GLY A 315 -27.19 14.17 18.94
N PRO A 316 -27.57 14.13 17.64
CA PRO A 316 -27.22 13.04 16.76
C PRO A 316 -25.71 13.05 16.44
N PRO A 317 -25.13 11.93 15.98
CA PRO A 317 -23.80 11.94 15.40
C PRO A 317 -23.69 12.95 14.24
N ALA A 318 -22.50 13.50 14.01
CA ALA A 318 -22.27 14.51 12.97
C ALA A 318 -22.83 14.11 11.59
N THR A 319 -22.66 12.84 11.20
CA THR A 319 -23.21 12.28 9.95
C THR A 319 -24.73 12.42 9.82
N LEU A 320 -25.46 12.48 10.94
CA LEU A 320 -26.94 12.56 10.97
C LEU A 320 -27.43 13.93 11.42
N SER A 321 -26.55 14.95 11.45
CA SER A 321 -26.86 16.31 11.91
C SER A 321 -26.94 17.30 10.76
N SER A 322 -28.13 17.89 10.52
CA SER A 322 -28.27 18.97 9.55
C SER A 322 -27.52 20.24 9.96
N GLU A 323 -27.33 20.47 11.26
CA GLU A 323 -26.51 21.58 11.76
C GLU A 323 -25.06 21.46 11.33
N ILE A 324 -24.52 20.24 11.31
CA ILE A 324 -23.16 19.96 10.86
C ILE A 324 -23.07 19.95 9.33
N LEU A 325 -23.94 19.16 8.65
CA LEU A 325 -23.77 18.93 7.22
C LEU A 325 -24.31 20.10 6.37
N THR A 326 -25.48 20.60 6.69
CA THR A 326 -26.09 21.72 5.96
C THR A 326 -25.64 23.07 6.53
N GLY A 327 -25.61 23.23 7.85
CA GLY A 327 -25.20 24.47 8.51
C GLY A 327 -23.71 24.73 8.37
N LEU A 328 -22.89 23.94 9.07
CA LEU A 328 -21.44 24.17 9.15
C LEU A 328 -20.75 23.95 7.78
N LEU A 329 -20.98 22.81 7.14
CA LEU A 329 -20.22 22.47 5.91
C LEU A 329 -20.73 23.23 4.68
N ARG A 330 -22.05 23.17 4.41
CA ARG A 330 -22.62 23.80 3.20
C ARG A 330 -22.71 25.30 3.32
N ALA A 331 -23.28 25.83 4.43
CA ALA A 331 -23.55 27.26 4.57
C ALA A 331 -22.34 28.05 5.03
N ASP A 332 -21.65 27.62 6.11
CA ASP A 332 -20.55 28.41 6.68
C ASP A 332 -19.26 28.23 5.89
N LEU A 333 -18.88 26.98 5.52
CA LEU A 333 -17.66 26.68 4.74
C LEU A 333 -17.88 26.71 3.24
N ALA A 334 -19.12 26.95 2.76
CA ALA A 334 -19.49 27.06 1.36
C ALA A 334 -19.07 25.86 0.48
N PHE A 335 -19.07 24.66 1.03
CA PHE A 335 -18.75 23.45 0.26
C PHE A 335 -19.90 23.08 -0.68
N ASP A 336 -19.63 22.93 -1.97
CA ASP A 336 -20.64 22.61 -3.00
C ASP A 336 -20.42 21.24 -3.69
N GLY A 337 -19.36 20.50 -3.36
CA GLY A 337 -19.07 19.17 -3.89
C GLY A 337 -19.99 18.07 -3.34
N VAL A 338 -19.64 16.81 -3.58
CA VAL A 338 -20.41 15.63 -3.13
C VAL A 338 -20.13 15.31 -1.66
N LEU A 339 -21.17 15.05 -0.89
CA LEU A 339 -21.08 14.72 0.52
C LEU A 339 -21.39 13.23 0.76
N PHE A 340 -20.39 12.48 1.21
CA PHE A 340 -20.51 11.08 1.57
C PHE A 340 -20.76 10.92 3.07
N THR A 341 -21.57 9.94 3.46
CA THR A 341 -21.45 9.39 4.81
C THR A 341 -20.15 8.60 4.92
N ASP A 342 -19.61 8.42 6.12
CA ASP A 342 -18.76 7.25 6.38
C ASP A 342 -19.62 5.98 6.32
N ALA A 343 -19.00 4.80 6.38
CA ALA A 343 -19.70 3.52 6.22
C ALA A 343 -20.79 3.35 7.28
N LEU A 344 -22.06 3.27 6.86
CA LEU A 344 -23.19 3.15 7.78
C LEU A 344 -23.25 1.80 8.52
N THR A 345 -22.38 0.84 8.13
CA THR A 345 -22.19 -0.43 8.85
C THR A 345 -21.44 -0.30 10.17
N MET A 346 -20.82 0.86 10.45
CA MET A 346 -20.02 1.08 11.66
C MET A 346 -20.91 1.14 12.91
N ARG A 347 -20.41 0.58 14.02
CA ARG A 347 -21.18 0.45 15.26
C ARG A 347 -21.59 1.78 15.88
N ALA A 348 -20.82 2.84 15.65
CA ALA A 348 -21.19 4.20 16.01
C ALA A 348 -22.59 4.60 15.51
N ILE A 349 -23.07 4.00 14.43
CA ILE A 349 -24.40 4.22 13.86
C ILE A 349 -25.32 3.03 14.15
N THR A 350 -24.88 1.79 13.88
CA THR A 350 -25.76 0.61 13.93
C THR A 350 -26.23 0.25 15.34
N ASP A 351 -25.50 0.66 16.40
CA ASP A 351 -25.91 0.43 17.79
C ASP A 351 -27.13 1.30 18.21
N ALA A 352 -27.34 2.44 17.55
CA ALA A 352 -28.39 3.38 17.88
C ALA A 352 -29.52 3.44 16.85
N TYR A 353 -29.23 3.17 15.58
CA TYR A 353 -30.17 3.34 14.47
C TYR A 353 -30.18 2.08 13.59
N GLY A 354 -31.40 1.67 13.17
CA GLY A 354 -31.51 0.69 12.06
C GLY A 354 -31.06 1.33 10.75
N ILE A 355 -30.56 0.49 9.82
CA ILE A 355 -29.93 0.97 8.57
C ILE A 355 -30.87 1.86 7.73
N GLY A 356 -32.16 1.54 7.66
CA GLY A 356 -33.14 2.35 6.95
C GLY A 356 -33.29 3.76 7.54
N GLU A 357 -33.46 3.88 8.87
CA GLU A 357 -33.61 5.18 9.52
C GLU A 357 -32.28 5.97 9.48
N ALA A 358 -31.13 5.31 9.64
CA ALA A 358 -29.83 5.97 9.49
C ALA A 358 -29.65 6.55 8.09
N SER A 359 -30.02 5.80 7.06
CA SER A 359 -29.97 6.26 5.66
C SER A 359 -30.88 7.47 5.42
N VAL A 360 -32.13 7.42 5.92
CA VAL A 360 -33.06 8.56 5.82
C VAL A 360 -32.49 9.80 6.51
N ARG A 361 -32.04 9.68 7.76
CA ARG A 361 -31.48 10.80 8.52
C ARG A 361 -30.23 11.39 7.90
N ALA A 362 -29.36 10.57 7.35
CA ALA A 362 -28.17 11.06 6.65
C ALA A 362 -28.55 11.93 5.44
N VAL A 363 -29.53 11.49 4.64
CA VAL A 363 -30.05 12.28 3.50
C VAL A 363 -30.78 13.54 3.99
N GLU A 364 -31.59 13.47 5.05
CA GLU A 364 -32.22 14.64 5.66
C GLU A 364 -31.18 15.65 6.16
N ALA A 365 -30.10 15.18 6.76
CA ALA A 365 -29.00 16.02 7.25
C ALA A 365 -28.23 16.74 6.14
N GLY A 366 -28.22 16.19 4.92
CA GLY A 366 -27.53 16.81 3.79
C GLY A 366 -26.60 15.91 3.01
N ALA A 367 -26.38 14.65 3.40
CA ALA A 367 -25.52 13.71 2.70
C ALA A 367 -26.07 13.39 1.29
N ASP A 368 -25.19 13.38 0.27
CA ASP A 368 -25.53 13.03 -1.11
C ASP A 368 -25.39 11.53 -1.37
N VAL A 369 -24.48 10.87 -0.65
CA VAL A 369 -24.18 9.44 -0.82
C VAL A 369 -24.29 8.70 0.49
N ILE A 370 -24.98 7.58 0.44
CA ILE A 370 -25.11 6.57 1.50
C ILE A 370 -24.02 5.51 1.23
N LEU A 371 -22.94 5.52 2.03
CA LEU A 371 -21.82 4.60 1.84
C LEU A 371 -22.03 3.33 2.65
N SER A 372 -21.89 2.18 1.97
CA SER A 372 -21.89 0.83 2.56
C SER A 372 -22.99 0.61 3.60
N PRO A 373 -24.26 0.68 3.20
CA PRO A 373 -25.38 0.38 4.11
C PRO A 373 -25.48 -1.10 4.47
N LYS A 374 -24.74 -1.99 3.77
CA LYS A 374 -24.77 -3.46 3.86
C LYS A 374 -26.11 -4.07 3.38
N ASP A 375 -27.24 -3.55 3.81
CA ASP A 375 -28.56 -3.90 3.27
C ASP A 375 -29.04 -2.78 2.34
N VAL A 376 -28.60 -2.89 1.08
CA VAL A 376 -28.87 -1.92 0.02
C VAL A 376 -30.38 -1.76 -0.20
N SER A 377 -31.13 -2.86 -0.24
CA SER A 377 -32.57 -2.85 -0.50
C SER A 377 -33.34 -2.20 0.64
N ALA A 378 -32.94 -2.44 1.90
CA ALA A 378 -33.56 -1.79 3.07
C ALA A 378 -33.28 -0.28 3.09
N ALA A 379 -32.04 0.15 2.75
CA ALA A 379 -31.68 1.57 2.67
C ALA A 379 -32.52 2.29 1.58
N ILE A 380 -32.58 1.72 0.36
CA ILE A 380 -33.37 2.27 -0.75
C ILE A 380 -34.84 2.35 -0.38
N SER A 381 -35.42 1.25 0.13
CA SER A 381 -36.83 1.20 0.49
C SER A 381 -37.21 2.23 1.54
N ALA A 382 -36.35 2.45 2.56
CA ALA A 382 -36.59 3.44 3.61
C ALA A 382 -36.58 4.87 3.08
N VAL A 383 -35.59 5.22 2.22
CA VAL A 383 -35.50 6.58 1.64
C VAL A 383 -36.65 6.83 0.65
N VAL A 384 -37.04 5.83 -0.16
CA VAL A 384 -38.23 5.91 -1.02
C VAL A 384 -39.50 6.15 -0.19
N GLN A 385 -39.69 5.38 0.89
CA GLN A 385 -40.86 5.55 1.76
C GLN A 385 -40.84 6.92 2.44
N ALA A 386 -39.73 7.37 2.97
CA ALA A 386 -39.59 8.70 3.56
C ALA A 386 -39.90 9.83 2.57
N THR A 387 -39.60 9.62 1.29
CA THR A 387 -39.95 10.57 0.23
C THR A 387 -41.44 10.57 -0.06
N ARG A 388 -42.09 9.39 -0.11
CA ARG A 388 -43.53 9.25 -0.29
C ARG A 388 -44.33 9.85 0.89
N ASP A 389 -43.79 9.75 2.08
CA ASP A 389 -44.36 10.31 3.31
C ASP A 389 -44.09 11.81 3.49
N GLY A 390 -43.33 12.44 2.59
CA GLY A 390 -43.02 13.86 2.59
C GLY A 390 -41.92 14.30 3.58
N ARG A 391 -41.18 13.34 4.20
CA ARG A 391 -39.98 13.65 5.02
C ARG A 391 -38.85 14.17 4.13
N LEU A 392 -38.69 13.59 2.93
CA LEU A 392 -37.75 14.00 1.93
C LEU A 392 -38.50 14.51 0.69
N THR A 393 -37.90 15.43 -0.03
CA THR A 393 -38.43 15.90 -1.33
C THR A 393 -37.72 15.25 -2.48
N ARG A 394 -38.43 14.95 -3.57
CA ARG A 394 -37.81 14.46 -4.80
C ARG A 394 -36.71 15.41 -5.29
N THR A 395 -36.90 16.71 -5.22
CA THR A 395 -35.89 17.72 -5.60
C THR A 395 -34.61 17.60 -4.78
N ARG A 396 -34.71 17.25 -3.46
CA ARG A 396 -33.52 17.01 -2.64
C ARG A 396 -32.69 15.84 -3.19
N LEU A 397 -33.34 14.75 -3.59
CA LEU A 397 -32.70 13.57 -4.17
C LEU A 397 -32.12 13.90 -5.55
N GLU A 398 -32.88 14.59 -6.41
CA GLU A 398 -32.45 15.01 -7.74
C GLU A 398 -31.19 15.88 -7.68
N ASN A 399 -31.08 16.79 -6.73
CA ASN A 399 -29.88 17.61 -6.53
C ASN A 399 -28.65 16.76 -6.21
N SER A 400 -28.79 15.71 -5.38
CA SER A 400 -27.71 14.80 -5.06
C SER A 400 -27.31 13.94 -6.26
N VAL A 401 -28.29 13.35 -6.95
CA VAL A 401 -28.03 12.52 -8.13
C VAL A 401 -27.42 13.35 -9.27
N ARG A 402 -27.85 14.60 -9.45
CA ARG A 402 -27.26 15.54 -10.40
C ARG A 402 -25.76 15.68 -10.17
N ARG A 403 -25.30 15.96 -8.94
CA ARG A 403 -23.88 16.06 -8.60
C ARG A 403 -23.10 14.78 -8.98
N LEU A 404 -23.68 13.62 -8.70
CA LEU A 404 -23.06 12.33 -9.02
C LEU A 404 -23.00 12.09 -10.54
N LEU A 405 -24.05 12.42 -11.28
CA LEU A 405 -24.07 12.32 -12.74
C LEU A 405 -23.09 13.31 -13.39
N GLU A 406 -22.97 14.52 -12.87
CA GLU A 406 -21.98 15.50 -13.31
C GLU A 406 -20.55 14.98 -13.11
N MET A 407 -20.22 14.40 -11.93
CA MET A 407 -18.93 13.72 -11.71
C MET A 407 -18.68 12.62 -12.74
N LYS A 408 -19.67 11.75 -12.97
CA LYS A 408 -19.56 10.67 -13.97
C LYS A 408 -19.35 11.21 -15.39
N ALA A 409 -20.01 12.31 -15.72
CA ALA A 409 -19.91 12.96 -17.03
C ALA A 409 -18.55 13.66 -17.23
N GLU A 410 -18.04 14.38 -16.24
CA GLU A 410 -16.70 15.00 -16.26
C GLU A 410 -15.58 13.98 -16.43
N LEU A 411 -15.73 12.79 -15.84
CA LEU A 411 -14.82 11.65 -16.02
C LEU A 411 -14.96 10.98 -17.39
N GLY A 412 -15.95 11.37 -18.18
CA GLY A 412 -16.24 10.78 -19.49
C GLY A 412 -16.85 9.37 -19.42
N LEU A 413 -17.38 8.95 -18.26
CA LEU A 413 -17.91 7.60 -18.06
C LEU A 413 -19.15 7.32 -18.93
N HIS A 414 -19.90 8.33 -19.29
CA HIS A 414 -21.02 8.23 -20.22
C HIS A 414 -20.59 7.86 -21.65
N ARG A 415 -19.33 8.13 -22.04
CA ARG A 415 -18.74 7.78 -23.34
C ARG A 415 -17.92 6.49 -23.26
N ASN A 416 -17.07 6.37 -22.24
CA ASN A 416 -16.24 5.18 -22.04
C ASN A 416 -16.04 4.92 -20.53
N ARG A 417 -16.58 3.81 -20.07
CA ARG A 417 -16.55 3.37 -18.68
C ARG A 417 -15.59 2.21 -18.41
N PHE A 418 -14.94 1.70 -19.48
CA PHE A 418 -14.06 0.52 -19.39
C PHE A 418 -12.60 0.91 -19.30
N VAL A 419 -11.83 0.08 -18.64
CA VAL A 419 -10.37 0.20 -18.49
C VAL A 419 -9.68 -0.93 -19.22
N SER A 420 -8.61 -0.59 -19.95
CA SER A 420 -7.76 -1.58 -20.63
C SER A 420 -6.81 -2.25 -19.64
N LEU A 421 -6.60 -3.55 -19.78
CA LEU A 421 -5.56 -4.28 -19.04
C LEU A 421 -4.16 -3.77 -19.40
N ASP A 422 -3.92 -3.37 -20.65
CA ASP A 422 -2.64 -2.79 -21.09
C ASP A 422 -2.32 -1.49 -20.32
N ALA A 423 -3.33 -0.72 -19.91
CA ALA A 423 -3.13 0.47 -19.09
C ALA A 423 -2.64 0.12 -17.69
N VAL A 424 -3.11 -0.99 -17.12
CA VAL A 424 -2.61 -1.52 -15.84
C VAL A 424 -1.12 -1.82 -15.95
N ASP A 425 -0.72 -2.60 -16.94
CA ASP A 425 0.67 -3.05 -17.13
C ASP A 425 1.63 -1.88 -17.41
N ALA A 426 1.15 -0.83 -18.05
CA ALA A 426 1.95 0.35 -18.38
C ALA A 426 2.17 1.29 -17.19
N VAL A 427 1.25 1.30 -16.22
CA VAL A 427 1.16 2.39 -15.22
C VAL A 427 1.38 1.88 -13.79
N VAL A 428 0.66 0.80 -13.39
CA VAL A 428 0.57 0.37 -12.00
C VAL A 428 1.91 -0.21 -11.53
N GLY A 429 2.45 0.33 -10.44
CA GLY A 429 3.72 -0.12 -9.88
C GLY A 429 4.92 0.13 -10.78
N SER A 430 4.88 1.17 -11.63
CA SER A 430 6.00 1.50 -12.52
C SER A 430 7.27 1.81 -11.73
N GLY A 431 8.44 1.55 -12.34
CA GLY A 431 9.73 1.79 -11.70
C GLY A 431 9.94 3.22 -11.20
N ALA A 432 9.39 4.21 -11.91
CA ALA A 432 9.43 5.62 -11.50
C ALA A 432 8.59 5.87 -10.24
N HIS A 433 7.41 5.28 -10.16
CA HIS A 433 6.52 5.40 -9.00
C HIS A 433 7.14 4.73 -7.77
N LEU A 434 7.68 3.52 -7.92
CA LEU A 434 8.37 2.80 -6.85
C LEU A 434 9.60 3.57 -6.34
N ALA A 435 10.38 4.21 -7.24
CA ALA A 435 11.53 5.01 -6.85
C ALA A 435 11.14 6.24 -6.02
N LEU A 436 9.97 6.85 -6.32
CA LEU A 436 9.46 7.96 -5.52
C LEU A 436 8.98 7.49 -4.14
N ALA A 437 8.31 6.35 -4.05
CA ALA A 437 7.91 5.75 -2.78
C ALA A 437 9.13 5.42 -1.91
N ASP A 438 10.18 4.85 -2.48
CA ASP A 438 11.47 4.63 -1.81
C ASP A 438 12.07 5.95 -1.31
N SER A 439 12.08 6.99 -2.15
CA SER A 439 12.59 8.31 -1.76
C SER A 439 11.79 8.93 -0.62
N ALA A 440 10.47 8.82 -0.64
CA ALA A 440 9.60 9.28 0.44
C ALA A 440 9.89 8.53 1.75
N ALA A 441 10.00 7.20 1.70
CA ALA A 441 10.32 6.39 2.86
C ALA A 441 11.69 6.77 3.46
N VAL A 442 12.72 6.93 2.62
CA VAL A 442 14.06 7.35 3.03
C VAL A 442 14.04 8.71 3.75
N ARG A 443 13.35 9.70 3.17
CA ARG A 443 13.32 11.06 3.73
C ARG A 443 12.46 11.18 4.97
N SER A 444 11.51 10.26 5.17
CA SER A 444 10.62 10.28 6.35
C SER A 444 11.26 9.71 7.61
N ILE A 445 12.29 8.85 7.51
CA ILE A 445 12.91 8.25 8.70
C ILE A 445 13.30 9.31 9.71
N THR A 446 12.79 9.14 10.92
CA THR A 446 13.01 10.12 12.01
C THR A 446 13.75 9.47 13.16
N LEU A 447 14.90 10.03 13.51
CA LEU A 447 15.68 9.65 14.70
C LEU A 447 15.27 10.58 15.83
N VAL A 448 14.42 10.08 16.73
CA VAL A 448 13.86 10.91 17.83
C VAL A 448 14.87 11.12 18.96
N GLY A 449 15.67 10.10 19.25
CA GLY A 449 16.70 10.14 20.28
C GLY A 449 17.85 9.19 19.94
N ASP A 450 19.08 9.52 20.37
CA ASP A 450 20.27 8.70 20.18
C ASP A 450 21.35 9.04 21.24
N ALA A 451 20.96 8.94 22.50
CA ALA A 451 21.86 9.24 23.63
C ALA A 451 23.06 8.28 23.69
N GLY A 452 22.90 7.07 23.16
CA GLY A 452 23.98 6.08 23.07
C GLY A 452 24.90 6.25 21.87
N GLY A 453 24.59 7.14 20.91
CA GLY A 453 25.36 7.31 19.67
C GLY A 453 25.40 6.04 18.82
N LEU A 454 24.32 5.27 18.80
CA LEU A 454 24.24 3.95 18.15
C LEU A 454 23.86 4.04 16.67
N VAL A 455 23.39 5.19 16.22
CA VAL A 455 22.98 5.42 14.82
C VAL A 455 23.90 6.48 14.20
N PRO A 456 24.66 6.16 13.13
CA PRO A 456 24.64 4.89 12.38
C PRO A 456 25.39 3.75 13.08
N MET A 457 24.84 2.56 12.98
CA MET A 457 25.44 1.35 13.52
C MET A 457 26.64 0.93 12.65
N ARG A 458 27.78 0.66 13.30
CA ARG A 458 28.96 0.15 12.59
C ARG A 458 28.90 -1.37 12.46
N ALA A 459 29.08 -1.84 11.23
CA ALA A 459 29.11 -3.28 10.94
C ALA A 459 30.47 -3.93 11.26
N GLU A 460 31.53 -3.13 11.46
CA GLU A 460 32.93 -3.59 11.47
C GLU A 460 33.39 -4.32 12.74
N ALA A 461 32.63 -4.29 13.84
CA ALA A 461 32.99 -5.03 15.04
C ALA A 461 32.16 -6.32 15.12
N PRO A 462 32.78 -7.50 15.37
CA PRO A 462 32.06 -8.73 15.61
C PRO A 462 31.38 -8.65 16.99
N VAL A 463 30.26 -7.92 17.06
CA VAL A 463 29.43 -7.81 18.24
C VAL A 463 28.26 -8.76 18.07
N GLU A 464 28.10 -9.70 19.01
CA GLU A 464 26.95 -10.58 19.04
C GLU A 464 25.65 -9.75 19.06
N THR A 465 24.85 -9.88 18.02
CA THR A 465 23.69 -9.02 17.81
C THR A 465 22.42 -9.86 17.88
N VAL A 466 21.48 -9.47 18.72
CA VAL A 466 20.13 -10.03 18.76
C VAL A 466 19.15 -9.04 18.14
N HIS A 467 18.34 -9.53 17.22
CA HIS A 467 17.19 -8.83 16.66
C HIS A 467 15.93 -9.35 17.33
N LEU A 468 15.39 -8.59 18.28
CA LEU A 468 14.12 -8.89 18.94
C LEU A 468 12.98 -8.28 18.11
N LEU A 469 12.21 -9.15 17.49
CA LEU A 469 11.08 -8.78 16.64
C LEU A 469 9.77 -9.02 17.38
N TYR A 470 8.91 -8.00 17.46
CA TYR A 470 7.52 -8.15 17.88
C TYR A 470 6.54 -7.77 16.78
N ALA A 471 5.70 -8.72 16.40
CA ALA A 471 4.65 -8.52 15.39
C ALA A 471 3.49 -9.48 15.64
N ARG A 472 2.28 -9.17 15.19
CA ARG A 472 1.15 -10.11 15.27
C ARG A 472 1.47 -11.41 14.53
N SER A 473 1.03 -12.53 15.08
CA SER A 473 1.25 -13.86 14.51
C SER A 473 0.71 -14.03 13.10
N SER A 474 -0.39 -13.32 12.77
CA SER A 474 -0.98 -13.30 11.44
C SER A 474 -0.19 -12.47 10.40
N TRP A 475 0.77 -11.65 10.84
CA TRP A 475 1.54 -10.76 9.95
C TRP A 475 2.85 -11.42 9.49
N LEU A 476 2.73 -12.33 8.55
CA LEU A 476 3.85 -13.14 8.06
C LEU A 476 4.92 -12.32 7.33
N TRP A 477 4.57 -11.18 6.76
CA TRP A 477 5.48 -10.26 6.06
C TRP A 477 6.24 -9.29 6.98
N ALA A 478 5.78 -9.14 8.23
CA ALA A 478 6.42 -8.23 9.17
C ALA A 478 7.90 -8.57 9.34
N SER A 479 8.75 -7.55 9.24
CA SER A 479 10.20 -7.64 9.34
C SER A 479 10.94 -8.39 8.20
N ARG A 480 10.26 -8.96 7.22
CA ARG A 480 10.95 -9.81 6.23
C ARG A 480 12.07 -9.06 5.50
N ALA A 481 11.79 -7.89 4.93
CA ALA A 481 12.81 -7.10 4.26
C ALA A 481 13.87 -6.56 5.23
N PHE A 482 13.46 -6.18 6.44
CA PHE A 482 14.39 -5.71 7.48
C PHE A 482 15.31 -6.84 7.95
N SER A 483 14.77 -8.00 8.30
CA SER A 483 15.54 -9.16 8.79
C SER A 483 16.54 -9.67 7.76
N GLN A 484 16.11 -9.84 6.51
CA GLN A 484 16.99 -10.26 5.42
C GLN A 484 18.13 -9.27 5.19
N GLY A 485 17.78 -7.99 5.11
CA GLY A 485 18.78 -6.94 4.94
C GLY A 485 19.71 -6.77 6.15
N LEU A 486 19.24 -7.04 7.38
CA LEU A 486 20.06 -7.04 8.58
C LEU A 486 21.09 -8.17 8.54
N LEU A 487 20.67 -9.39 8.22
CA LEU A 487 21.55 -10.54 8.07
C LEU A 487 22.64 -10.34 7.00
N ALA A 488 22.30 -9.64 5.92
CA ALA A 488 23.27 -9.29 4.88
C ALA A 488 24.37 -8.32 5.37
N ARG A 489 24.08 -7.50 6.40
CA ARG A 489 25.01 -6.51 6.99
C ARG A 489 25.71 -7.00 8.24
N VAL A 490 25.03 -7.86 9.00
CA VAL A 490 25.52 -8.42 10.27
C VAL A 490 25.35 -9.95 10.20
N PRO A 491 26.25 -10.65 9.48
CA PRO A 491 26.24 -12.11 9.44
C PRO A 491 26.36 -12.69 10.86
N GLY A 492 25.45 -13.59 11.23
CA GLY A 492 25.39 -14.16 12.56
C GLY A 492 24.48 -13.41 13.55
N ALA A 493 23.77 -12.34 13.14
CA ALA A 493 22.70 -11.79 13.95
C ALA A 493 21.62 -12.85 14.19
N ARG A 494 21.20 -13.00 15.46
CA ARG A 494 20.15 -13.94 15.85
C ARG A 494 18.82 -13.21 15.93
N GLU A 495 17.82 -13.67 15.15
CA GLU A 495 16.44 -13.17 15.26
C GLU A 495 15.68 -13.98 16.32
N VAL A 496 14.94 -13.26 17.16
CA VAL A 496 13.97 -13.81 18.12
C VAL A 496 12.64 -13.14 17.86
N ARG A 497 11.67 -13.88 17.34
CA ARG A 497 10.32 -13.40 17.07
C ARG A 497 9.39 -13.70 18.25
N LEU A 498 8.68 -12.66 18.69
CA LEU A 498 7.60 -12.74 19.67
C LEU A 498 6.31 -12.20 19.06
N ASP A 499 5.18 -12.70 19.53
CA ASP A 499 3.84 -12.27 19.12
C ASP A 499 2.85 -12.36 20.29
N GLU A 500 1.56 -12.11 20.04
CA GLU A 500 0.49 -12.14 21.05
C GLU A 500 0.22 -13.55 21.64
N ARG A 501 0.78 -14.60 21.06
CA ARG A 501 0.64 -15.99 21.51
C ARG A 501 1.87 -16.49 22.24
N SER A 502 2.94 -15.69 22.31
CA SER A 502 4.18 -16.07 22.97
C SER A 502 3.97 -16.27 24.46
N ASP A 503 4.33 -17.44 24.95
CA ASP A 503 4.19 -17.85 26.35
C ASP A 503 5.43 -17.48 27.20
N ALA A 504 5.40 -17.84 28.47
CA ALA A 504 6.51 -17.59 29.41
C ALA A 504 7.81 -18.26 28.97
N ALA A 505 7.75 -19.42 28.31
CA ALA A 505 8.93 -20.14 27.84
C ALA A 505 9.58 -19.40 26.65
N ALA A 506 8.76 -18.84 25.72
CA ALA A 506 9.23 -18.03 24.64
C ALA A 506 9.93 -16.75 25.15
N TYR A 507 9.35 -16.07 26.15
CA TYR A 507 9.97 -14.90 26.78
C TYR A 507 11.25 -15.26 27.55
N ALA A 508 11.32 -16.41 28.22
CA ALA A 508 12.54 -16.87 28.87
C ALA A 508 13.67 -17.13 27.86
N SER A 509 13.36 -17.79 26.74
CA SER A 509 14.33 -18.00 25.66
C SER A 509 14.79 -16.66 25.02
N ALA A 510 13.89 -15.72 24.86
CA ALA A 510 14.22 -14.36 24.40
C ALA A 510 15.17 -13.66 25.38
N ALA A 511 14.90 -13.77 26.68
CA ALA A 511 15.76 -13.19 27.74
C ALA A 511 17.16 -13.80 27.74
N GLU A 512 17.31 -15.13 27.58
CA GLU A 512 18.59 -15.79 27.42
C GLU A 512 19.37 -15.29 26.19
N ALA A 513 18.67 -15.15 25.05
CA ALA A 513 19.29 -14.62 23.85
C ALA A 513 19.75 -13.17 24.04
N VAL A 514 18.92 -12.32 24.65
CA VAL A 514 19.27 -10.94 24.99
C VAL A 514 20.42 -10.89 25.99
N ALA A 515 20.45 -11.79 27.00
CA ALA A 515 21.52 -11.84 27.99
C ALA A 515 22.89 -12.12 27.37
N SER A 516 22.97 -12.99 26.37
CA SER A 516 24.20 -13.30 25.63
C SER A 516 24.64 -12.22 24.64
N ALA A 517 23.74 -11.36 24.22
CA ALA A 517 24.00 -10.35 23.19
C ALA A 517 24.94 -9.24 23.68
N GLY A 518 25.78 -8.74 22.78
CA GLY A 518 26.54 -7.50 22.95
C GLY A 518 25.78 -6.25 22.57
N ARG A 519 24.72 -6.37 21.74
CA ARG A 519 23.76 -5.31 21.38
C ARG A 519 22.42 -5.88 20.98
N VAL A 520 21.37 -5.10 21.15
CA VAL A 520 19.99 -5.50 20.84
C VAL A 520 19.37 -4.51 19.84
N ILE A 521 18.75 -5.07 18.79
CA ILE A 521 17.91 -4.33 17.86
C ILE A 521 16.48 -4.76 18.13
N VAL A 522 15.62 -3.84 18.51
CA VAL A 522 14.21 -4.11 18.77
C VAL A 522 13.38 -3.53 17.62
N SER A 523 12.64 -4.36 16.91
CA SER A 523 11.71 -3.90 15.88
C SER A 523 10.28 -4.27 16.24
N VAL A 524 9.38 -3.28 16.22
CA VAL A 524 7.99 -3.44 16.63
C VAL A 524 7.07 -3.09 15.46
N TYR A 525 6.19 -4.04 15.14
CA TYR A 525 5.21 -3.97 14.04
C TYR A 525 3.79 -4.03 14.59
N VAL A 526 3.44 -3.10 15.46
CA VAL A 526 2.08 -3.00 16.03
C VAL A 526 1.49 -1.67 15.60
N PRO A 527 0.55 -1.66 14.61
CA PRO A 527 -0.20 -0.47 14.31
C PRO A 527 -1.20 -0.19 15.44
N PRO A 528 -1.73 1.03 15.50
CA PRO A 528 -3.01 1.26 16.15
C PRO A 528 -4.00 0.24 15.60
N SER A 529 -4.62 -0.54 16.46
CA SER A 529 -5.54 -1.56 15.98
C SER A 529 -6.92 -0.96 15.81
N VAL A 530 -7.26 -0.59 14.57
CA VAL A 530 -8.63 -0.27 14.18
C VAL A 530 -9.54 -1.41 14.66
N GLY A 531 -10.45 -1.11 15.56
CA GLY A 531 -11.44 -2.06 16.06
C GLY A 531 -11.08 -2.85 17.33
N SER A 532 -9.90 -2.73 17.92
CA SER A 532 -9.55 -3.50 19.14
C SER A 532 -9.19 -2.66 20.37
N GLY A 533 -8.85 -1.38 20.21
CA GLY A 533 -8.48 -0.52 21.36
C GLY A 533 -7.19 -0.93 22.09
N GLU A 534 -6.45 -1.92 21.60
CA GLU A 534 -5.23 -2.43 22.24
C GLU A 534 -3.98 -2.04 21.47
N GLU A 535 -3.30 -0.99 21.91
CA GLU A 535 -1.93 -0.65 21.50
C GLU A 535 -0.85 -1.12 22.51
N ALA A 536 -1.25 -1.73 23.60
CA ALA A 536 -0.31 -2.01 24.67
C ALA A 536 0.64 -3.16 24.31
N LEU A 537 1.94 -2.85 24.27
CA LEU A 537 2.96 -3.90 24.26
C LEU A 537 2.76 -4.80 25.49
N PRO A 538 2.84 -6.12 25.33
CA PRO A 538 2.72 -7.05 26.46
C PRO A 538 3.73 -6.71 27.57
N GLU A 539 3.29 -6.82 28.81
CA GLU A 539 4.16 -6.51 29.97
C GLU A 539 5.50 -7.26 29.96
N PRO A 540 5.53 -8.58 29.61
CA PRO A 540 6.82 -9.30 29.54
C PRO A 540 7.76 -8.72 28.47
N LEU A 541 7.24 -8.22 27.36
CA LEU A 541 8.05 -7.59 26.32
C LEU A 541 8.61 -6.24 26.82
N ARG A 542 7.76 -5.42 27.49
CA ARG A 542 8.20 -4.13 28.03
C ARG A 542 9.31 -4.31 29.06
N ALA A 543 9.13 -5.27 29.98
CA ALA A 543 10.13 -5.60 30.99
C ALA A 543 11.46 -6.05 30.35
N LEU A 544 11.40 -6.96 29.37
CA LEU A 544 12.58 -7.46 28.66
C LEU A 544 13.33 -6.35 27.93
N VAL A 545 12.63 -5.48 27.20
CA VAL A 545 13.25 -4.42 26.42
C VAL A 545 13.84 -3.33 27.33
N ASN A 546 13.12 -2.90 28.38
CA ASN A 546 13.63 -1.91 29.33
C ASN A 546 14.87 -2.46 30.07
N GLN A 547 14.86 -3.72 30.52
CA GLN A 547 16.03 -4.35 31.09
C GLN A 547 17.22 -4.35 30.10
N ALA A 548 16.98 -4.79 28.86
CA ALA A 548 18.01 -4.80 27.83
C ALA A 548 18.60 -3.38 27.61
N ALA A 549 17.74 -2.36 27.58
CA ALA A 549 18.13 -0.98 27.33
C ALA A 549 19.02 -0.38 28.44
N THR A 550 18.84 -0.80 29.70
CA THR A 550 19.69 -0.37 30.84
C THR A 550 21.05 -1.08 30.87
N GLU A 551 21.11 -2.31 30.34
CA GLU A 551 22.31 -3.16 30.44
C GLU A 551 23.18 -3.11 29.17
N LYS A 552 22.61 -2.78 28.00
CA LYS A 552 23.25 -2.99 26.70
C LYS A 552 22.89 -1.90 25.70
N PRO A 553 23.73 -1.67 24.67
CA PRO A 553 23.38 -0.86 23.52
C PRO A 553 22.10 -1.41 22.84
N THR A 554 20.99 -0.68 22.97
CA THR A 554 19.68 -1.08 22.46
C THR A 554 19.10 -0.02 21.56
N VAL A 555 18.74 -0.39 20.32
CA VAL A 555 18.07 0.46 19.34
C VAL A 555 16.63 -0.01 19.15
N LEU A 556 15.67 0.88 19.37
CA LEU A 556 14.25 0.65 19.08
C LEU A 556 13.90 1.19 17.70
N LEU A 557 13.24 0.39 16.89
CA LEU A 557 12.63 0.80 15.62
C LEU A 557 11.12 0.58 15.69
N SER A 558 10.37 1.65 15.45
CA SER A 558 8.91 1.56 15.28
C SER A 558 8.55 1.53 13.82
N PHE A 559 7.82 0.51 13.41
CA PHE A 559 7.28 0.34 12.05
C PHE A 559 5.77 0.63 11.98
N ALA A 560 5.20 1.26 13.01
CA ALA A 560 3.80 1.64 13.01
C ALA A 560 3.54 2.83 13.94
N SER A 561 3.27 2.61 15.24
CA SER A 561 2.98 3.67 16.18
C SER A 561 4.23 4.44 16.58
N PRO A 562 4.30 5.76 16.38
CA PRO A 562 5.43 6.57 16.86
C PRO A 562 5.48 6.70 18.38
N TYR A 563 4.40 6.32 19.06
CA TYR A 563 4.24 6.49 20.52
C TYR A 563 4.81 5.33 21.35
N LEU A 564 5.35 4.28 20.72
CA LEU A 564 5.87 3.08 21.39
C LEU A 564 6.93 3.40 22.46
N VAL A 565 7.72 4.43 22.24
CA VAL A 565 8.77 4.86 23.18
C VAL A 565 8.20 5.29 24.54
N ARG A 566 6.94 5.67 24.64
CA ARG A 566 6.27 5.97 25.94
C ARG A 566 6.24 4.76 26.87
N ALA A 567 6.15 3.55 26.30
CA ALA A 567 6.17 2.28 27.04
C ALA A 567 7.58 1.73 27.25
N LEU A 568 8.60 2.31 26.58
CA LEU A 568 9.99 1.85 26.56
C LEU A 568 10.95 3.03 26.82
N PRO A 569 10.81 3.75 27.95
CA PRO A 569 11.52 5.02 28.19
C PRO A 569 13.04 4.86 28.35
N ASP A 570 13.54 3.65 28.66
CA ASP A 570 14.95 3.40 28.91
C ASP A 570 15.76 3.18 27.61
N VAL A 571 15.11 3.11 26.44
CA VAL A 571 15.84 2.98 25.17
C VAL A 571 16.61 4.25 24.85
N SER A 572 17.89 4.09 24.55
CA SER A 572 18.79 5.22 24.28
C SER A 572 18.75 5.70 22.82
N SER A 573 18.29 4.87 21.89
CA SER A 573 18.20 5.20 20.47
C SER A 573 16.83 4.77 19.93
N TYR A 574 16.10 5.72 19.33
CA TYR A 574 14.76 5.50 18.83
C TYR A 574 14.57 6.05 17.41
N LEU A 575 14.30 5.12 16.45
CA LEU A 575 13.95 5.44 15.08
C LEU A 575 12.47 5.17 14.82
N VAL A 576 11.83 6.09 14.12
CA VAL A 576 10.46 5.91 13.59
C VAL A 576 10.53 5.73 12.08
N ALA A 577 10.04 4.57 11.61
CA ALA A 577 9.94 4.23 10.20
C ALA A 577 8.53 4.44 9.62
N TRP A 578 7.59 4.87 10.47
CA TRP A 578 6.21 5.25 10.20
C TRP A 578 5.30 4.12 9.73
N GLY A 579 5.78 3.10 9.02
CA GLY A 579 4.98 2.01 8.46
C GLY A 579 5.68 0.67 8.45
N ASP A 580 4.86 -0.39 8.31
CA ASP A 580 5.27 -1.80 8.33
C ASP A 580 5.64 -2.35 6.94
N ARG A 581 5.38 -1.57 5.90
CA ARG A 581 5.58 -1.99 4.52
C ARG A 581 7.07 -2.09 4.17
N GLU A 582 7.36 -2.90 3.16
CA GLU A 582 8.72 -3.18 2.69
C GLU A 582 9.54 -1.91 2.45
N VAL A 583 8.93 -0.89 1.83
CA VAL A 583 9.57 0.39 1.56
C VAL A 583 10.09 1.07 2.84
N SER A 584 9.31 1.05 3.93
CA SER A 584 9.72 1.58 5.23
C SER A 584 10.77 0.71 5.91
N GLN A 585 10.66 -0.63 5.78
CA GLN A 585 11.64 -1.57 6.33
C GLN A 585 13.02 -1.37 5.72
N ARG A 586 13.11 -1.22 4.38
CA ARG A 586 14.38 -0.93 3.69
C ARG A 586 14.94 0.44 4.07
N ALA A 587 14.08 1.45 4.16
CA ALA A 587 14.51 2.79 4.56
C ALA A 587 15.06 2.81 5.99
N ALA A 588 14.38 2.17 6.95
CA ALA A 588 14.84 2.07 8.33
C ALA A 588 16.19 1.35 8.44
N LEU A 589 16.37 0.28 7.67
CA LEU A 589 17.63 -0.46 7.63
C LEU A 589 18.77 0.40 7.08
N GLY A 590 18.55 1.11 5.97
CA GLY A 590 19.54 2.02 5.41
C GLY A 590 19.93 3.15 6.35
N ALA A 591 18.96 3.69 7.10
CA ALA A 591 19.19 4.70 8.12
C ALA A 591 20.01 4.14 9.29
N LEU A 592 19.66 2.94 9.76
CA LEU A 592 20.34 2.28 10.89
C LEU A 592 21.84 2.07 10.60
N PHE A 593 22.21 1.80 9.35
CA PHE A 593 23.62 1.58 8.95
C PHE A 593 24.27 2.81 8.29
N GLY A 594 23.62 3.96 8.27
CA GLY A 594 24.17 5.19 7.68
C GLY A 594 24.35 5.16 6.17
N GLU A 595 23.57 4.32 5.48
CA GLU A 595 23.56 4.22 4.01
C GLU A 595 22.75 5.34 3.36
N GLN A 596 22.09 6.14 4.18
CA GLN A 596 21.33 7.33 3.80
C GLN A 596 21.35 8.37 4.92
N ALA A 597 21.12 9.63 4.59
CA ALA A 597 20.94 10.66 5.58
C ALA A 597 19.59 10.48 6.31
N ILE A 598 19.54 10.84 7.58
CA ILE A 598 18.31 10.95 8.37
C ILE A 598 18.01 12.44 8.52
N THR A 599 16.82 12.87 8.09
CA THR A 599 16.39 14.28 8.10
C THR A 599 14.93 14.46 8.50
N GLY A 600 14.19 13.37 8.73
CA GLY A 600 12.78 13.43 9.11
C GLY A 600 12.58 14.14 10.45
N ARG A 601 11.44 14.79 10.61
CA ARG A 601 11.02 15.48 11.84
C ARG A 601 9.68 14.92 12.32
N LEU A 602 9.47 14.92 13.63
CA LEU A 602 8.17 14.52 14.19
C LEU A 602 7.09 15.52 13.77
N PRO A 603 6.04 15.08 13.04
CA PRO A 603 4.89 15.92 12.74
C PRO A 603 3.85 15.92 13.88
N ILE A 604 4.16 15.22 14.97
CA ILE A 604 3.33 15.03 16.16
C ILE A 604 4.18 15.19 17.41
N PRO A 605 3.61 15.57 18.56
CA PRO A 605 4.31 15.49 19.84
C PRO A 605 4.28 14.04 20.36
N ILE A 606 5.28 13.65 21.15
CA ILE A 606 5.33 12.41 21.93
C ILE A 606 5.47 12.80 23.42
N PRO A 607 4.41 13.20 24.10
CA PRO A 607 4.52 13.68 25.48
C PRO A 607 4.93 12.57 26.46
N PRO A 608 5.80 12.85 27.45
CA PRO A 608 6.52 14.10 27.66
C PRO A 608 7.89 14.15 26.95
N LEU A 609 8.19 13.24 26.01
CA LEU A 609 9.54 12.90 25.51
C LEU A 609 10.02 13.79 24.35
N ALA A 610 9.10 14.20 23.45
CA ALA A 610 9.49 14.96 22.26
C ALA A 610 8.36 15.89 21.80
N ALA A 611 8.74 17.01 21.18
CA ALA A 611 7.84 18.00 20.60
C ALA A 611 7.70 17.84 19.08
N ILE A 612 6.71 18.52 18.49
CA ILE A 612 6.61 18.68 17.03
C ILE A 612 7.89 19.34 16.51
N GLY A 613 8.45 18.82 15.44
CA GLY A 613 9.68 19.31 14.81
C GLY A 613 10.97 18.68 15.36
N ASP A 614 10.89 17.91 16.44
CA ASP A 614 12.05 17.19 16.95
C ASP A 614 12.50 16.09 15.98
N GLY A 615 13.82 15.84 15.98
CA GLY A 615 14.50 14.83 15.19
C GLY A 615 15.97 15.16 15.04
N LEU A 616 16.81 14.15 15.05
CA LEU A 616 18.26 14.28 14.96
C LEU A 616 18.72 14.02 13.51
N ASP A 617 19.50 14.96 12.97
CA ASP A 617 20.13 14.76 11.66
C ASP A 617 21.29 13.76 11.76
N ARG A 618 21.40 12.90 10.75
CA ARG A 618 22.58 12.06 10.51
C ARG A 618 22.97 12.15 9.05
N ALA A 619 24.25 12.39 8.79
CA ALA A 619 24.77 12.35 7.43
C ALA A 619 24.92 10.89 6.96
N GLN A 620 24.82 10.69 5.66
CA GLN A 620 25.19 9.42 5.04
C GLN A 620 26.71 9.19 5.24
N VAL A 621 27.10 8.01 5.72
CA VAL A 621 28.49 7.67 6.05
C VAL A 621 29.01 6.45 5.28
N THR A 622 28.12 5.69 4.65
CA THR A 622 28.50 4.53 3.85
C THR A 622 27.69 4.46 2.56
N THR A 623 28.15 3.67 1.59
CA THR A 623 27.39 3.46 0.35
C THR A 623 26.20 2.56 0.62
N ARG A 624 25.06 2.91 0.07
CA ARG A 624 23.84 2.11 0.18
C ARG A 624 24.04 0.73 -0.43
N ILE A 625 23.71 -0.30 0.33
CA ILE A 625 23.61 -1.66 -0.19
C ILE A 625 22.24 -1.78 -0.84
N ASP A 626 22.21 -2.05 -2.14
CA ASP A 626 20.94 -2.30 -2.84
C ASP A 626 20.44 -3.71 -2.48
N THR A 627 19.54 -3.76 -1.49
CA THR A 627 18.94 -5.01 -1.03
C THR A 627 17.92 -5.58 -2.01
N ARG A 628 17.43 -4.79 -2.98
CA ARG A 628 16.58 -5.33 -4.06
C ARG A 628 17.29 -6.40 -4.89
N THR A 629 18.62 -6.28 -5.04
CA THR A 629 19.42 -7.30 -5.72
C THR A 629 19.72 -8.51 -4.82
N VAL A 630 19.61 -8.36 -3.51
CA VAL A 630 19.77 -9.47 -2.53
C VAL A 630 18.43 -10.17 -2.30
N ASP A 631 17.33 -9.43 -2.40
CA ASP A 631 15.96 -9.87 -2.16
C ASP A 631 15.27 -10.43 -3.42
N ASP A 632 15.93 -10.42 -4.58
CA ASP A 632 15.43 -11.15 -5.75
C ASP A 632 15.35 -12.64 -5.36
N PRO A 633 14.16 -13.21 -5.24
CA PRO A 633 14.00 -14.61 -4.86
C PRO A 633 14.74 -15.55 -5.82
N LEU A 634 15.00 -15.12 -7.04
CA LEU A 634 15.79 -15.86 -8.01
C LEU A 634 17.29 -15.81 -7.67
N VAL A 635 17.79 -14.67 -7.13
CA VAL A 635 19.15 -14.54 -6.61
C VAL A 635 19.31 -15.29 -5.29
N ALA A 636 18.37 -15.14 -4.37
CA ALA A 636 18.36 -15.84 -3.09
C ALA A 636 18.25 -17.36 -3.25
N ALA A 637 17.52 -17.83 -4.26
CA ALA A 637 17.45 -19.24 -4.64
C ALA A 637 18.64 -19.73 -5.48
N GLY A 638 19.61 -18.85 -5.79
CA GLY A 638 20.75 -19.19 -6.65
C GLY A 638 20.37 -19.43 -8.12
N ILE A 639 19.20 -18.96 -8.56
CA ILE A 639 18.67 -19.16 -9.91
C ILE A 639 19.27 -18.16 -10.91
N VAL A 640 19.58 -16.95 -10.43
CA VAL A 640 20.32 -15.93 -11.19
C VAL A 640 21.45 -15.36 -10.33
N ASP A 641 22.51 -14.87 -10.98
CA ASP A 641 23.54 -14.12 -10.28
C ASP A 641 23.09 -12.66 -10.03
N ARG A 642 23.91 -11.92 -9.27
CA ARG A 642 23.62 -10.50 -8.96
C ARG A 642 23.54 -9.58 -10.20
N ALA A 643 23.95 -10.07 -11.38
CA ALA A 643 23.80 -9.37 -12.66
C ALA A 643 22.56 -9.80 -13.44
N GLY A 644 21.66 -10.60 -12.84
CA GLY A 644 20.43 -11.11 -13.45
C GLY A 644 20.67 -12.21 -14.49
N ARG A 645 21.89 -12.77 -14.54
CA ARG A 645 22.21 -13.88 -15.45
C ARG A 645 21.77 -15.19 -14.80
N ARG A 646 21.09 -16.05 -15.56
CA ARG A 646 20.68 -17.38 -15.07
C ARG A 646 21.90 -18.18 -14.61
N VAL A 647 21.90 -18.60 -13.34
CA VAL A 647 22.93 -19.48 -12.77
C VAL A 647 22.61 -20.96 -13.06
N PHE A 648 21.35 -21.24 -13.47
CA PHE A 648 20.96 -22.59 -13.87
C PHE A 648 21.71 -23.04 -15.13
N GLY A 649 22.44 -24.14 -15.01
CA GLY A 649 23.04 -24.88 -16.11
C GLY A 649 24.54 -24.73 -16.29
N GLN A 650 25.25 -24.01 -15.42
CA GLN A 650 26.72 -24.06 -15.39
C GLN A 650 27.14 -24.77 -14.07
N ASP A 651 27.66 -25.98 -14.24
CA ASP A 651 28.31 -26.82 -13.20
C ASP A 651 27.46 -27.39 -12.08
N GLN A 652 26.28 -27.98 -12.38
CA GLN A 652 25.77 -29.01 -11.50
C GLN A 652 26.49 -30.35 -11.85
N SER A 653 27.69 -30.53 -11.30
CA SER A 653 28.35 -31.82 -11.37
C SER A 653 27.52 -32.85 -10.65
N VAL A 654 26.96 -33.80 -11.39
CA VAL A 654 26.29 -34.96 -10.84
C VAL A 654 27.32 -35.85 -10.17
N ALA A 655 27.22 -36.00 -8.88
CA ALA A 655 28.15 -36.84 -8.10
C ALA A 655 27.92 -38.31 -8.44
N ASP A 656 29.00 -39.09 -8.34
CA ASP A 656 28.90 -40.54 -8.46
C ASP A 656 27.92 -41.08 -7.37
N PRO A 657 26.84 -41.78 -7.73
CA PRO A 657 25.88 -42.33 -6.80
C PRO A 657 26.51 -43.12 -5.65
N ALA A 658 27.58 -43.90 -5.95
CA ALA A 658 28.29 -44.71 -4.96
C ALA A 658 28.91 -43.85 -3.84
N SER A 659 29.36 -42.62 -4.17
CA SER A 659 29.99 -41.71 -3.21
C SER A 659 29.02 -41.28 -2.06
N VAL A 660 27.73 -41.34 -2.30
CA VAL A 660 26.69 -41.03 -1.32
C VAL A 660 25.91 -42.28 -0.86
N GLY A 661 26.36 -43.47 -1.24
CA GLY A 661 25.76 -44.74 -0.89
C GLY A 661 24.45 -45.03 -1.62
N MET A 662 24.35 -44.63 -2.91
CA MET A 662 23.23 -44.95 -3.83
C MET A 662 23.68 -45.92 -4.91
N SER A 663 22.76 -46.76 -5.41
CA SER A 663 23.01 -47.70 -6.52
C SER A 663 22.71 -47.08 -7.85
N ALA A 664 23.69 -47.09 -8.76
CA ALA A 664 23.49 -46.64 -10.15
C ALA A 664 22.45 -47.50 -10.88
N GLU A 665 22.37 -48.81 -10.61
CA GLU A 665 21.36 -49.71 -11.13
C GLU A 665 19.95 -49.33 -10.61
N GLY A 666 19.84 -48.95 -9.31
CA GLY A 666 18.61 -48.42 -8.73
C GLY A 666 18.10 -47.17 -9.40
N LEU A 667 19.03 -46.23 -9.74
CA LEU A 667 18.71 -45.01 -10.47
C LEU A 667 18.25 -45.32 -11.90
N ALA A 668 18.91 -46.26 -12.58
CA ALA A 668 18.51 -46.68 -13.93
C ALA A 668 17.08 -47.29 -13.96
N ARG A 669 16.66 -47.97 -12.89
CA ARG A 669 15.26 -48.45 -12.78
C ARG A 669 14.27 -47.32 -12.66
N VAL A 670 14.60 -46.22 -11.99
CA VAL A 670 13.74 -45.03 -11.94
C VAL A 670 13.58 -44.44 -13.32
N ASP A 671 14.65 -44.34 -14.10
CA ASP A 671 14.59 -43.87 -15.48
C ASP A 671 13.63 -44.72 -16.33
N SER A 672 13.75 -46.05 -16.25
CA SER A 672 12.87 -46.99 -16.98
C SER A 672 11.41 -46.84 -16.57
N ILE A 673 11.09 -46.56 -15.30
CA ILE A 673 9.72 -46.32 -14.83
C ILE A 673 9.16 -45.04 -15.45
N ILE A 674 9.97 -43.97 -15.52
CA ILE A 674 9.52 -42.70 -16.13
C ILE A 674 9.30 -42.90 -17.64
N GLU A 675 10.22 -43.59 -18.35
CA GLU A 675 10.08 -43.86 -19.77
C GLU A 675 8.83 -44.70 -20.09
N ALA A 676 8.54 -45.71 -19.27
CA ALA A 676 7.31 -46.50 -19.39
C ALA A 676 6.06 -45.63 -19.17
N ALA A 677 6.03 -44.79 -18.15
CA ALA A 677 4.91 -43.89 -17.86
C ALA A 677 4.66 -42.90 -19.03
N LEU A 678 5.70 -42.38 -19.66
CA LEU A 678 5.58 -41.51 -20.83
C LEU A 678 5.06 -42.27 -22.05
N THR A 679 5.50 -43.53 -22.24
CA THR A 679 5.01 -44.42 -23.30
C THR A 679 3.51 -44.74 -23.12
N ASP A 680 3.08 -44.93 -21.88
CA ASP A 680 1.67 -45.12 -21.52
C ASP A 680 0.84 -43.82 -21.50
N SER A 681 1.41 -42.71 -21.96
CA SER A 681 0.77 -41.40 -22.04
C SER A 681 0.30 -40.85 -20.67
N ALA A 682 0.96 -41.20 -19.58
CA ALA A 682 0.66 -40.67 -18.25
C ALA A 682 1.08 -39.17 -18.13
N ALA A 683 2.08 -38.77 -18.92
CA ALA A 683 2.52 -37.37 -19.06
C ALA A 683 3.17 -37.17 -20.42
N SER A 684 3.25 -35.92 -20.92
CA SER A 684 3.97 -35.59 -22.16
C SER A 684 5.49 -35.56 -21.97
N GLY A 685 5.93 -35.23 -20.75
CA GLY A 685 7.34 -35.14 -20.40
C GLY A 685 7.56 -35.08 -18.89
N ALA A 686 8.78 -35.30 -18.46
CA ALA A 686 9.19 -35.28 -17.06
C ALA A 686 10.62 -34.73 -16.89
N ALA A 687 10.88 -34.13 -15.75
CA ALA A 687 12.23 -33.83 -15.29
C ALA A 687 12.48 -34.53 -13.95
N LEU A 688 13.65 -35.13 -13.78
CA LEU A 688 14.05 -35.89 -12.62
C LEU A 688 15.30 -35.28 -12.00
N ALA A 689 15.22 -34.94 -10.72
CA ALA A 689 16.37 -34.57 -9.90
C ALA A 689 16.40 -35.47 -8.67
N ILE A 690 17.51 -36.15 -8.43
CA ILE A 690 17.71 -36.99 -7.26
C ILE A 690 18.95 -36.49 -6.52
N GLY A 691 18.77 -36.17 -5.25
CA GLY A 691 19.84 -35.75 -4.35
C GLY A 691 19.94 -36.64 -3.12
N ARG A 692 21.14 -36.78 -2.56
CA ARG A 692 21.40 -37.41 -1.28
C ARG A 692 22.60 -36.77 -0.59
N ARG A 693 22.51 -36.57 0.74
CA ARG A 693 23.57 -35.93 1.53
C ARG A 693 24.07 -34.61 0.98
N GLY A 694 23.15 -33.79 0.47
CA GLY A 694 23.44 -32.47 -0.11
C GLY A 694 24.12 -32.51 -1.50
N GLN A 695 24.26 -33.68 -2.14
CA GLN A 695 24.83 -33.83 -3.48
C GLN A 695 23.77 -34.30 -4.48
N LEU A 696 23.77 -33.69 -5.67
CA LEU A 696 22.94 -34.10 -6.80
C LEU A 696 23.55 -35.35 -7.42
N VAL A 697 22.80 -36.45 -7.55
CA VAL A 697 23.26 -37.71 -8.11
C VAL A 697 22.57 -38.12 -9.42
N SER A 698 21.47 -37.47 -9.77
CA SER A 698 20.81 -37.59 -11.06
C SER A 698 20.09 -36.30 -11.42
N LEU A 699 20.24 -35.82 -12.65
CA LEU A 699 19.48 -34.72 -13.22
C LEU A 699 19.19 -35.08 -14.68
N LYS A 700 17.95 -35.44 -14.99
CA LYS A 700 17.55 -35.94 -16.30
C LYS A 700 16.23 -35.34 -16.75
N ALA A 701 16.03 -35.35 -18.06
CA ALA A 701 14.79 -34.90 -18.69
C ALA A 701 14.32 -35.94 -19.72
N PHE A 702 13.01 -36.09 -19.82
CA PHE A 702 12.36 -37.11 -20.64
C PHE A 702 11.16 -36.54 -21.38
N GLY A 703 10.90 -36.99 -22.62
CA GLY A 703 9.73 -36.64 -23.40
C GLY A 703 9.70 -35.19 -23.92
N GLU A 704 8.50 -34.66 -24.12
CA GLU A 704 8.24 -33.36 -24.75
C GLU A 704 7.48 -32.41 -23.81
N LEU A 705 7.59 -31.09 -24.05
CA LEU A 705 6.89 -30.05 -23.26
C LEU A 705 5.35 -30.16 -23.36
N ALA A 706 4.85 -30.70 -24.46
CA ALA A 706 3.45 -31.04 -24.67
C ALA A 706 3.39 -32.16 -25.72
N TYR A 707 2.34 -33.00 -25.68
CA TYR A 707 2.18 -34.10 -26.64
C TYR A 707 2.26 -33.62 -28.09
N GLY A 708 3.16 -34.24 -28.86
CA GLY A 708 3.36 -33.92 -30.28
C GLY A 708 3.92 -32.54 -30.57
N SER A 709 4.49 -31.86 -29.56
CA SER A 709 5.07 -30.52 -29.74
C SER A 709 6.39 -30.49 -30.48
N GLY A 710 7.10 -31.62 -30.54
CA GLY A 710 8.46 -31.71 -31.06
C GLY A 710 9.50 -30.91 -30.23
N ARG A 711 9.11 -30.38 -29.07
CA ARG A 711 9.96 -29.58 -28.17
C ARG A 711 10.37 -30.45 -26.98
N PRO A 712 11.64 -30.89 -26.91
CA PRO A 712 12.05 -31.77 -25.83
C PRO A 712 12.02 -31.05 -24.46
N VAL A 713 11.71 -31.82 -23.42
CA VAL A 713 11.99 -31.39 -22.05
C VAL A 713 13.49 -31.37 -21.84
N THR A 714 13.95 -30.35 -21.15
CA THR A 714 15.36 -30.20 -20.73
C THR A 714 15.43 -30.11 -19.20
N PRO A 715 16.58 -30.37 -18.58
CA PRO A 715 16.77 -30.18 -17.14
C PRO A 715 16.47 -28.74 -16.66
N THR A 716 16.47 -27.78 -17.58
CA THR A 716 16.20 -26.36 -17.33
C THR A 716 14.80 -25.92 -17.75
N SER A 717 13.91 -26.84 -18.12
CA SER A 717 12.52 -26.53 -18.43
C SER A 717 11.81 -26.02 -17.19
N ILE A 718 11.00 -24.95 -17.35
CA ILE A 718 10.22 -24.37 -16.25
C ILE A 718 8.88 -25.09 -16.17
N TRP A 719 8.51 -25.52 -14.99
CA TRP A 719 7.29 -26.26 -14.69
C TRP A 719 6.39 -25.51 -13.72
N ASP A 720 5.08 -25.58 -13.93
CA ASP A 720 4.12 -25.21 -12.89
C ASP A 720 4.08 -26.35 -11.86
N MET A 721 4.59 -26.06 -10.66
CA MET A 721 4.69 -27.03 -9.58
C MET A 721 3.33 -27.35 -8.92
N ALA A 722 2.30 -26.52 -9.19
CA ALA A 722 0.94 -26.74 -8.67
C ALA A 722 0.92 -27.20 -7.19
N SER A 723 0.25 -28.31 -6.88
CA SER A 723 0.16 -28.84 -5.51
C SER A 723 1.46 -29.42 -4.95
N VAL A 724 2.49 -29.65 -5.77
CA VAL A 724 3.84 -30.04 -5.26
C VAL A 724 4.45 -28.93 -4.42
N SER A 725 4.06 -27.69 -4.66
CA SER A 725 4.44 -26.53 -3.82
C SER A 725 4.08 -26.76 -2.35
N LYS A 726 3.01 -27.48 -2.04
CA LYS A 726 2.60 -27.83 -0.66
C LYS A 726 3.58 -28.80 -0.02
N VAL A 727 4.07 -29.76 -0.78
CA VAL A 727 5.06 -30.75 -0.28
C VAL A 727 6.41 -30.06 -0.06
N VAL A 728 6.87 -29.29 -1.03
CA VAL A 728 8.16 -28.59 -0.94
C VAL A 728 8.11 -27.50 0.13
N GLY A 729 7.07 -26.68 0.18
CA GLY A 729 6.94 -25.59 1.15
C GLY A 729 6.58 -26.08 2.54
N THR A 730 5.42 -26.73 2.69
CA THR A 730 4.88 -27.11 4.01
C THR A 730 5.70 -28.22 4.66
N THR A 731 6.05 -29.25 3.90
CA THR A 731 6.82 -30.39 4.46
C THR A 731 8.24 -29.94 4.84
N THR A 732 8.89 -29.12 4.03
CA THR A 732 10.22 -28.60 4.34
C THR A 732 10.18 -27.71 5.57
N ALA A 733 9.19 -26.83 5.70
CA ALA A 733 8.99 -26.00 6.89
C ALA A 733 8.75 -26.86 8.14
N ALA A 734 7.91 -27.89 8.06
CA ALA A 734 7.69 -28.84 9.16
C ALA A 734 8.97 -29.59 9.52
N MET A 735 9.75 -30.05 8.54
CA MET A 735 11.02 -30.73 8.78
C MET A 735 12.06 -29.81 9.45
N MET A 736 12.10 -28.53 9.10
CA MET A 736 12.95 -27.54 9.76
C MET A 736 12.53 -27.35 11.22
N LEU A 737 11.22 -27.21 11.48
CA LEU A 737 10.68 -27.07 12.83
C LEU A 737 10.95 -28.31 13.70
N VAL A 738 10.85 -29.53 13.13
CA VAL A 738 11.26 -30.76 13.81
C VAL A 738 12.77 -30.77 14.06
N GLY A 739 13.57 -30.33 13.09
CA GLY A 739 15.03 -30.24 13.24
C GLY A 739 15.47 -29.25 14.33
N ASP A 740 14.69 -28.18 14.49
CA ASP A 740 14.91 -27.14 15.50
C ASP A 740 14.25 -27.46 16.86
N GLY A 741 13.60 -28.65 16.99
CA GLY A 741 12.92 -29.06 18.22
C GLY A 741 11.66 -28.27 18.57
N LEU A 742 11.06 -27.60 17.57
CA LEU A 742 9.84 -26.78 17.72
C LEU A 742 8.54 -27.54 17.38
N LEU A 743 8.64 -28.77 16.85
CA LEU A 743 7.58 -29.76 16.65
C LEU A 743 8.00 -31.14 17.15
#